data_1888be9444f6ff8f96ff979ff00385bf
#
_entry.id   1888be9444f6ff8f96ff979ff00385bf
#
_cell.length_a   1.000
_cell.length_b   1.000
_cell.length_c   1.000
_cell.angle_alpha   90.00
_cell.angle_beta   90.00
_cell.angle_gamma   90.00
#
_symmetry.space_group_name_H-M   'P 1'
#
loop_
_entity.id
_entity.type
_entity.pdbx_description
1 polymer ?
#
loop_
_entity_poly.entity_id
_entity_poly.type
_entity_poly.pdbx_seq_one_letter_code
_entity_poly.pdbx_strand_id
1 'polypeptide(L)'
;MYHLFQKSLTFLVIILAFVCSMQPARATVFPSRTNFMDESIYFLITTRFFDGDNSNNVQCWDGKQYNTGDPAWRGDFKGLIEKLDYIKALGFTAVWITPVVENASGYDYHGYHAMNFKKVDCRYLSENVGFQELIDAVHAHDMKLILDVVFNHTGNFGEETLCPMFTKDESADLGDIDACMKLHPNSRLSESYFDLAAGDQYQARLAQMKNTDGKNHDTHNYWHHFGYGNWDDLTCQWMQIAGDCVDLNTENPAVLNHIVDSYSKFIEMGVDGFRVDTGRHMSRLVFNKALNDAFLEVAKKMGKPEFFMFAEICTRYSTHWYRGQPAISTPFYTWKESVDYPWDNDPTSFDNLTIFESTAFTHVNQLSCIAQYNDNSGKESSQPTSTNAFLNGNEYHAPDYSMYSGLSVIDFPMHWNFKTASGAYGTALAEDKYYNDSRYNVVYVDSHDYAPDHAPEDQRFAQPQDVWAENLSLMFTFRGIPCLYYGSEIEFKKGCTIDKGPNIPLRDSGRAYFGGYIKGDVNVSDFGEYTNATGNMAATLSHPLSLHIQRLNAIRMAIPALRKGQYSTSGCSGSMSFKRRYTDDTTDSYALVTISGSSTFTNILNGTYIDAVTGDTQTVTNGTLTATCSGKGNMRVYVLTTSKTPAPGKIGTDGKYLYTSAPVTAPQAGYDGTQEELTDEPGGGGESGGGNEEEVIEPYVEPGEQCVFFERPSSWGKTVRAYAYYRNTDGNVVKVCGDWPGTKMTYFGNNVYKYTFTDATIGEGGSWYVLFNDGAGNQTKGDPGFVCENAAYYTIDGKDHTVTKTGAVESPHDGERIYSNGNAIFIASNKARKVAIYDITGRCVASVDAAAGTTMVSDLAPGIYFIENHKLIIK
;
A
#
# COMPACT_ATOMS: atom_id res chain seq x y z
N MET A 1 39.55 -55.55 -29.75
CA MET A 1 38.36 -55.49 -28.85
C MET A 1 38.62 -54.87 -27.47
N TYR A 2 39.76 -55.14 -26.84
CA TYR A 2 40.11 -54.64 -25.51
C TYR A 2 40.25 -53.07 -25.45
N HIS A 3 40.79 -52.44 -26.48
CA HIS A 3 40.96 -50.99 -26.54
C HIS A 3 39.66 -50.22 -26.82
N LEU A 4 38.65 -50.83 -27.43
CA LEU A 4 37.32 -50.22 -27.60
C LEU A 4 36.53 -50.27 -26.29
N PHE A 5 36.69 -51.28 -25.48
CA PHE A 5 36.01 -51.45 -24.20
C PHE A 5 36.52 -50.42 -23.14
N GLN A 6 37.84 -50.15 -23.14
CA GLN A 6 38.40 -49.16 -22.25
C GLN A 6 37.97 -47.72 -22.61
N LYS A 7 37.87 -47.35 -23.90
CA LYS A 7 37.38 -46.05 -24.32
C LYS A 7 35.88 -45.86 -24.02
N SER A 8 35.06 -46.90 -24.16
CA SER A 8 33.65 -46.85 -23.82
C SER A 8 33.43 -46.76 -22.30
N LEU A 9 34.25 -47.46 -21.50
CA LEU A 9 34.17 -47.38 -20.04
C LEU A 9 34.59 -45.99 -19.49
N THR A 10 35.64 -45.39 -20.08
CA THR A 10 36.13 -44.05 -19.73
C THR A 10 35.10 -42.98 -20.12
N PHE A 11 34.43 -43.14 -21.27
CA PHE A 11 33.36 -42.21 -21.68
C PHE A 11 32.12 -42.38 -20.80
N LEU A 12 31.79 -43.59 -20.37
CA LEU A 12 30.66 -43.81 -19.45
C LEU A 12 30.95 -43.28 -18.04
N VAL A 13 32.17 -43.35 -17.54
CA VAL A 13 32.60 -42.80 -16.26
C VAL A 13 32.63 -41.27 -16.32
N ILE A 14 33.03 -40.65 -17.43
CA ILE A 14 32.99 -39.19 -17.63
C ILE A 14 31.54 -38.72 -17.73
N ILE A 15 30.65 -39.44 -18.39
CA ILE A 15 29.22 -39.11 -18.45
C ILE A 15 28.56 -39.27 -17.06
N LEU A 16 28.88 -40.33 -16.31
CA LEU A 16 28.40 -40.51 -14.93
C LEU A 16 28.96 -39.42 -13.98
N ALA A 17 30.23 -39.02 -14.16
CA ALA A 17 30.83 -37.94 -13.38
C ALA A 17 30.20 -36.57 -13.74
N PHE A 18 29.80 -36.34 -15.00
CA PHE A 18 29.12 -35.13 -15.42
C PHE A 18 27.64 -35.11 -14.99
N VAL A 19 26.97 -36.25 -14.90
CA VAL A 19 25.61 -36.37 -14.38
C VAL A 19 25.58 -36.31 -12.86
N CYS A 20 26.63 -36.72 -12.14
CA CYS A 20 26.72 -36.54 -10.70
C CYS A 20 27.14 -35.10 -10.27
N SER A 21 27.63 -34.25 -11.18
CA SER A 21 28.00 -32.88 -10.89
C SER A 21 26.89 -31.86 -11.24
N MET A 22 25.83 -32.28 -11.90
CA MET A 22 24.60 -31.51 -11.96
C MET A 22 23.76 -31.86 -10.73
N GLN A 23 24.06 -31.24 -9.60
CA GLN A 23 23.04 -31.10 -8.57
C GLN A 23 21.89 -30.32 -9.23
N PRO A 24 20.65 -30.88 -9.24
CA PRO A 24 19.52 -30.04 -9.59
C PRO A 24 19.58 -28.84 -8.66
N ALA A 25 19.51 -27.66 -9.21
CA ALA A 25 19.18 -26.50 -8.42
C ALA A 25 17.96 -26.92 -7.58
N ARG A 26 18.14 -27.08 -6.27
CA ARG A 26 17.02 -27.31 -5.37
C ARG A 26 16.14 -26.09 -5.56
N ALA A 27 14.98 -26.29 -6.17
CA ALA A 27 13.92 -25.32 -5.99
C ALA A 27 13.83 -25.08 -4.49
N THR A 28 14.13 -23.87 -4.04
CA THR A 28 13.94 -23.46 -2.68
C THR A 28 12.44 -23.48 -2.46
N VAL A 29 11.91 -24.58 -1.96
CA VAL A 29 10.53 -24.63 -1.49
C VAL A 29 10.53 -23.73 -0.27
N PHE A 30 10.01 -22.51 -0.44
CA PHE A 30 9.80 -21.63 0.67
C PHE A 30 8.88 -22.33 1.68
N PRO A 31 9.27 -22.40 2.96
CA PRO A 31 8.43 -23.02 3.99
C PRO A 31 7.09 -22.26 4.07
N SER A 32 6.01 -22.98 4.30
CA SER A 32 4.69 -22.39 4.49
C SER A 32 4.76 -21.28 5.56
N ARG A 33 4.28 -20.10 5.20
CA ARG A 33 4.17 -18.97 6.11
C ARG A 33 2.87 -19.10 6.89
N THR A 34 2.97 -19.35 8.19
CA THR A 34 1.82 -19.65 9.07
C THR A 34 1.59 -18.60 10.12
N ASN A 35 2.47 -17.59 10.20
CA ASN A 35 2.42 -16.55 11.21
C ASN A 35 3.01 -15.25 10.64
N PHE A 36 2.53 -14.09 11.06
CA PHE A 36 3.03 -12.81 10.57
C PHE A 36 4.51 -12.54 10.85
N MET A 37 5.10 -13.20 11.84
CA MET A 37 6.57 -13.19 12.03
C MET A 37 7.34 -13.79 10.84
N ASP A 38 6.68 -14.58 10.00
CA ASP A 38 7.26 -15.12 8.76
C ASP A 38 7.36 -14.08 7.66
N GLU A 39 6.59 -12.98 7.74
CA GLU A 39 6.47 -11.99 6.69
C GLU A 39 7.60 -10.94 6.73
N SER A 40 7.78 -10.29 5.59
CA SER A 40 8.47 -9.02 5.44
C SER A 40 7.58 -8.07 4.65
N ILE A 41 7.52 -6.80 5.08
CA ILE A 41 6.52 -5.85 4.64
C ILE A 41 7.16 -4.82 3.69
N TYR A 42 6.52 -4.60 2.53
CA TYR A 42 6.78 -3.44 1.68
C TYR A 42 5.66 -2.43 1.89
N PHE A 43 6.02 -1.24 2.37
CA PHE A 43 5.08 -0.17 2.69
C PHE A 43 5.08 0.90 1.61
N LEU A 44 3.90 1.31 1.16
CA LEU A 44 3.76 2.32 0.12
C LEU A 44 2.55 3.25 0.34
N ILE A 45 2.66 4.46 -0.19
CA ILE A 45 1.53 5.37 -0.39
C ILE A 45 0.95 5.05 -1.77
N THR A 46 -0.28 4.52 -1.79
CA THR A 46 -0.91 4.02 -3.03
C THR A 46 -0.93 5.06 -4.13
N THR A 47 -1.35 6.29 -3.81
CA THR A 47 -1.42 7.40 -4.77
C THR A 47 -0.06 7.86 -5.31
N ARG A 48 1.04 7.46 -4.67
CA ARG A 48 2.40 7.89 -5.03
C ARG A 48 3.28 6.75 -5.58
N PHE A 49 2.72 5.54 -5.72
CA PHE A 49 3.47 4.36 -6.10
C PHE A 49 3.52 4.14 -7.61
N PHE A 50 2.40 3.79 -8.24
CA PHE A 50 2.33 3.60 -9.68
C PHE A 50 0.94 3.93 -10.23
N ASP A 51 0.90 4.64 -11.34
CA ASP A 51 -0.29 5.10 -12.06
C ASP A 51 -0.66 4.06 -13.12
N GLY A 52 -1.73 3.33 -12.88
CA GLY A 52 -2.28 2.32 -13.81
C GLY A 52 -3.43 2.85 -14.66
N ASP A 53 -4.03 3.99 -14.25
CA ASP A 53 -5.13 4.62 -14.94
C ASP A 53 -5.09 6.14 -14.78
N ASN A 54 -4.47 6.82 -15.72
CA ASN A 54 -4.34 8.27 -15.64
C ASN A 54 -5.68 9.06 -15.76
N SER A 55 -6.79 8.38 -16.02
CA SER A 55 -8.10 9.01 -16.10
C SER A 55 -8.70 9.34 -14.72
N ASN A 56 -8.24 8.67 -13.66
CA ASN A 56 -8.68 8.90 -12.28
C ASN A 56 -7.76 9.86 -11.50
N ASN A 57 -6.71 10.38 -12.13
CA ASN A 57 -5.76 11.30 -11.53
C ASN A 57 -6.40 12.62 -11.12
N VAL A 58 -6.16 13.07 -9.88
CA VAL A 58 -6.73 14.30 -9.33
C VAL A 58 -5.66 15.22 -8.76
N GLN A 59 -5.72 16.49 -9.15
CA GLN A 59 -4.83 17.53 -8.65
C GLN A 59 -5.16 17.89 -7.19
N CYS A 60 -4.16 18.36 -6.47
CA CYS A 60 -4.39 18.99 -5.18
C CYS A 60 -5.02 20.37 -5.38
N TRP A 61 -6.13 20.65 -4.70
CA TRP A 61 -6.88 21.89 -4.83
C TRP A 61 -6.22 23.11 -4.18
N ASP A 62 -5.33 22.90 -3.22
CA ASP A 62 -4.75 24.00 -2.44
C ASP A 62 -3.65 24.79 -3.17
N GLY A 63 -3.22 24.32 -4.32
CA GLY A 63 -2.27 24.97 -5.20
C GLY A 63 -0.81 25.01 -4.73
N LYS A 64 -0.52 24.58 -3.50
CA LYS A 64 0.85 24.61 -2.94
C LYS A 64 1.60 23.29 -3.13
N GLN A 65 0.92 22.18 -2.96
CA GLN A 65 1.44 20.87 -3.37
C GLN A 65 1.20 20.61 -4.85
N TYR A 66 0.53 21.54 -5.48
CA TYR A 66 0.16 21.47 -6.88
C TYR A 66 1.37 21.56 -7.79
N ASN A 67 1.41 20.62 -8.73
CA ASN A 67 2.30 20.67 -9.87
C ASN A 67 1.54 20.11 -11.08
N THR A 68 1.47 20.84 -12.17
CA THR A 68 0.72 20.46 -13.36
C THR A 68 1.13 19.11 -13.96
N GLY A 69 2.35 18.64 -13.71
CA GLY A 69 2.84 17.34 -14.16
C GLY A 69 2.82 16.23 -13.11
N ASP A 70 2.42 16.52 -11.84
CA ASP A 70 2.40 15.55 -10.75
C ASP A 70 1.12 15.70 -9.92
N PRO A 71 -0.01 15.13 -10.36
CA PRO A 71 -1.23 15.15 -9.59
C PRO A 71 -1.04 14.46 -8.23
N ALA A 72 -1.68 14.98 -7.18
CA ALA A 72 -1.55 14.44 -5.83
C ALA A 72 -2.11 13.01 -5.75
N TRP A 73 -3.28 12.78 -6.32
CA TRP A 73 -3.85 11.45 -6.55
C TRP A 73 -3.41 10.98 -7.94
N ARG A 74 -2.43 10.10 -7.98
CA ARG A 74 -1.83 9.64 -9.23
C ARG A 74 -1.76 8.12 -9.33
N GLY A 75 -1.28 7.44 -8.29
CA GLY A 75 -1.28 6.00 -8.20
C GLY A 75 -2.65 5.45 -7.80
N ASP A 76 -2.97 4.24 -8.21
CA ASP A 76 -4.26 3.58 -8.03
C ASP A 76 -4.10 2.07 -7.80
N PHE A 77 -5.23 1.36 -7.59
CA PHE A 77 -5.20 -0.09 -7.38
C PHE A 77 -4.72 -0.85 -8.61
N LYS A 78 -5.06 -0.39 -9.80
CA LYS A 78 -4.60 -1.01 -11.05
C LYS A 78 -3.09 -0.92 -11.18
N GLY A 79 -2.53 0.25 -10.91
CA GLY A 79 -1.08 0.45 -10.92
C GLY A 79 -0.35 -0.37 -9.87
N LEU A 80 -0.92 -0.50 -8.67
CA LEU A 80 -0.35 -1.37 -7.65
C LEU A 80 -0.37 -2.84 -8.08
N ILE A 81 -1.47 -3.32 -8.66
CA ILE A 81 -1.58 -4.68 -9.20
C ILE A 81 -0.50 -4.94 -10.26
N GLU A 82 -0.29 -4.01 -11.18
CA GLU A 82 0.74 -4.11 -12.23
C GLU A 82 2.17 -4.20 -11.70
N LYS A 83 2.40 -3.79 -10.45
CA LYS A 83 3.73 -3.75 -9.83
C LYS A 83 3.91 -4.71 -8.65
N LEU A 84 2.98 -5.65 -8.45
CA LEU A 84 3.13 -6.70 -7.42
C LEU A 84 4.33 -7.60 -7.72
N ASP A 85 4.61 -7.90 -8.98
CA ASP A 85 5.80 -8.66 -9.38
C ASP A 85 7.11 -7.94 -9.02
N TYR A 86 7.15 -6.61 -9.10
CA TYR A 86 8.29 -5.83 -8.62
C TYR A 86 8.53 -6.02 -7.12
N ILE A 87 7.48 -5.94 -6.31
CA ILE A 87 7.56 -6.13 -4.85
C ILE A 87 8.01 -7.56 -4.53
N LYS A 88 7.46 -8.54 -5.25
CA LYS A 88 7.83 -9.95 -5.11
C LYS A 88 9.27 -10.22 -5.56
N ALA A 89 9.76 -9.53 -6.60
CA ALA A 89 11.15 -9.60 -7.05
C ALA A 89 12.15 -9.08 -5.99
N LEU A 90 11.75 -8.10 -5.16
CA LEU A 90 12.53 -7.68 -4.00
C LEU A 90 12.49 -8.70 -2.84
N GLY A 91 11.59 -9.69 -2.90
CA GLY A 91 11.45 -10.75 -1.91
C GLY A 91 10.48 -10.46 -0.77
N PHE A 92 9.69 -9.37 -0.84
CA PHE A 92 8.69 -9.05 0.18
C PHE A 92 7.45 -9.92 0.05
N THR A 93 6.88 -10.28 1.19
CA THR A 93 5.76 -11.23 1.30
C THR A 93 4.46 -10.58 1.79
N ALA A 94 4.51 -9.33 2.18
CA ALA A 94 3.35 -8.54 2.56
C ALA A 94 3.45 -7.11 2.01
N VAL A 95 2.30 -6.53 1.67
CA VAL A 95 2.19 -5.14 1.23
C VAL A 95 1.35 -4.38 2.24
N TRP A 96 1.88 -3.26 2.75
CA TRP A 96 1.11 -2.31 3.56
C TRP A 96 0.81 -1.08 2.70
N ILE A 97 -0.48 -0.76 2.57
CA ILE A 97 -0.98 0.40 1.83
C ILE A 97 -1.63 1.42 2.77
N THR A 98 -1.55 2.70 2.41
CA THR A 98 -2.23 3.80 3.10
C THR A 98 -3.76 3.62 3.08
N PRO A 99 -4.54 4.36 3.92
CA PRO A 99 -5.99 4.19 4.01
C PRO A 99 -6.69 4.36 2.67
N VAL A 100 -7.73 3.55 2.44
CA VAL A 100 -8.47 3.51 1.17
C VAL A 100 -9.87 4.10 1.26
N VAL A 101 -10.30 4.49 2.46
CA VAL A 101 -11.65 5.02 2.70
C VAL A 101 -11.83 6.41 2.09
N GLU A 102 -13.08 6.79 1.82
CA GLU A 102 -13.39 8.05 1.14
C GLU A 102 -12.93 9.27 1.94
N ASN A 103 -12.15 10.13 1.29
CA ASN A 103 -11.70 11.42 1.77
C ASN A 103 -12.34 12.56 0.96
N ALA A 104 -12.45 13.75 1.54
CA ALA A 104 -13.12 14.86 0.91
C ALA A 104 -12.31 15.48 -0.24
N SER A 105 -11.08 15.91 0.01
CA SER A 105 -10.35 16.82 -0.87
C SER A 105 -9.23 16.14 -1.68
N GLY A 106 -8.72 16.87 -2.68
CA GLY A 106 -7.54 16.47 -3.43
C GLY A 106 -6.25 16.50 -2.61
N TYR A 107 -6.22 17.29 -1.52
CA TYR A 107 -5.11 17.34 -0.57
C TYR A 107 -4.93 16.02 0.20
N ASP A 108 -6.01 15.27 0.40
CA ASP A 108 -6.03 14.06 1.23
C ASP A 108 -5.48 12.82 0.50
N TYR A 109 -4.56 13.00 -0.43
CA TYR A 109 -3.96 11.93 -1.27
C TYR A 109 -3.40 10.76 -0.46
N HIS A 110 -3.07 10.97 0.80
CA HIS A 110 -2.55 9.95 1.71
C HIS A 110 -3.65 9.12 2.40
N GLY A 111 -4.94 9.54 2.33
CA GLY A 111 -6.08 8.77 2.82
C GLY A 111 -6.43 8.91 4.29
N TYR A 112 -5.74 9.74 5.09
CA TYR A 112 -5.91 9.81 6.54
C TYR A 112 -7.05 10.72 7.03
N HIS A 113 -7.76 11.43 6.17
CA HIS A 113 -8.81 12.38 6.54
C HIS A 113 -10.20 11.91 6.09
N ALA A 114 -10.61 10.75 6.58
CA ALA A 114 -11.84 10.11 6.18
C ALA A 114 -13.09 10.98 6.37
N MET A 115 -13.99 10.97 5.38
CA MET A 115 -15.36 11.45 5.50
C MET A 115 -16.40 10.32 5.46
N ASN A 116 -16.02 9.11 5.01
CA ASN A 116 -16.89 7.93 5.05
C ASN A 116 -16.04 6.68 5.22
N PHE A 117 -16.08 6.04 6.40
CA PHE A 117 -15.33 4.83 6.71
C PHE A 117 -15.84 3.57 5.98
N LYS A 118 -17.03 3.62 5.39
CA LYS A 118 -17.68 2.45 4.77
C LYS A 118 -17.48 2.39 3.26
N LYS A 119 -16.91 3.44 2.67
CA LYS A 119 -16.78 3.59 1.23
C LYS A 119 -15.30 3.70 0.84
N VAL A 120 -14.89 2.95 -0.18
CA VAL A 120 -13.59 3.10 -0.81
C VAL A 120 -13.60 4.36 -1.67
N ASP A 121 -12.56 5.16 -1.63
CA ASP A 121 -12.46 6.39 -2.41
C ASP A 121 -12.39 6.08 -3.92
N CYS A 122 -13.23 6.76 -4.69
CA CYS A 122 -13.37 6.53 -6.12
C CYS A 122 -12.08 6.81 -6.92
N ARG A 123 -11.19 7.63 -6.38
CA ARG A 123 -9.91 7.98 -7.02
C ARG A 123 -8.88 6.84 -7.04
N TYR A 124 -9.12 5.76 -6.29
CA TYR A 124 -8.33 4.52 -6.39
C TYR A 124 -8.87 3.53 -7.43
N LEU A 125 -10.11 3.75 -7.91
CA LEU A 125 -10.82 2.79 -8.72
C LEU A 125 -10.55 3.02 -10.21
N SER A 126 -10.48 1.93 -10.96
CA SER A 126 -10.41 1.94 -12.42
C SER A 126 -11.53 1.06 -12.98
N GLU A 127 -11.74 1.10 -14.28
CA GLU A 127 -12.70 0.20 -14.91
C GLU A 127 -12.36 -1.26 -14.60
N ASN A 128 -13.28 -1.98 -13.97
CA ASN A 128 -13.14 -3.37 -13.52
C ASN A 128 -12.03 -3.63 -12.48
N VAL A 129 -11.49 -2.60 -11.84
CA VAL A 129 -10.51 -2.76 -10.77
C VAL A 129 -10.94 -1.96 -9.54
N GLY A 130 -11.41 -2.68 -8.54
CA GLY A 130 -11.74 -2.17 -7.22
C GLY A 130 -10.84 -2.76 -6.14
N PHE A 131 -11.24 -2.57 -4.89
CA PHE A 131 -10.44 -3.02 -3.75
C PHE A 131 -10.42 -4.55 -3.62
N GLN A 132 -11.48 -5.26 -4.03
CA GLN A 132 -11.51 -6.72 -4.03
C GLN A 132 -10.50 -7.29 -5.04
N GLU A 133 -10.42 -6.72 -6.23
CA GLU A 133 -9.48 -7.14 -7.27
C GLU A 133 -8.02 -6.93 -6.81
N LEU A 134 -7.75 -5.88 -6.04
CA LEU A 134 -6.43 -5.70 -5.42
C LEU A 134 -6.13 -6.80 -4.39
N ILE A 135 -7.06 -7.10 -3.49
CA ILE A 135 -6.90 -8.18 -2.49
C ILE A 135 -6.63 -9.51 -3.19
N ASP A 136 -7.45 -9.85 -4.19
CA ASP A 136 -7.34 -11.10 -4.94
C ASP A 136 -5.99 -11.20 -5.69
N ALA A 137 -5.54 -10.09 -6.28
CA ALA A 137 -4.24 -10.02 -6.95
C ALA A 137 -3.07 -10.20 -5.97
N VAL A 138 -3.10 -9.56 -4.81
CA VAL A 138 -2.08 -9.72 -3.77
C VAL A 138 -2.01 -11.17 -3.30
N HIS A 139 -3.17 -11.80 -3.06
CA HIS A 139 -3.23 -13.21 -2.67
C HIS A 139 -2.78 -14.15 -3.79
N ALA A 140 -3.08 -13.84 -5.06
CA ALA A 140 -2.60 -14.61 -6.21
C ALA A 140 -1.06 -14.59 -6.34
N HIS A 141 -0.41 -13.55 -5.82
CA HIS A 141 1.06 -13.47 -5.72
C HIS A 141 1.63 -14.15 -4.46
N ASP A 142 0.79 -14.84 -3.67
CA ASP A 142 1.14 -15.44 -2.38
C ASP A 142 1.64 -14.42 -1.36
N MET A 143 1.13 -13.19 -1.42
CA MET A 143 1.43 -12.09 -0.50
C MET A 143 0.24 -11.80 0.43
N LYS A 144 0.51 -11.09 1.53
CA LYS A 144 -0.48 -10.56 2.47
C LYS A 144 -0.76 -9.09 2.20
N LEU A 145 -2.02 -8.66 2.38
CA LEU A 145 -2.39 -7.26 2.33
C LEU A 145 -2.66 -6.71 3.74
N ILE A 146 -1.93 -5.66 4.10
CA ILE A 146 -2.11 -4.89 5.33
C ILE A 146 -2.74 -3.56 4.95
N LEU A 147 -3.91 -3.28 5.51
CA LEU A 147 -4.61 -2.02 5.32
C LEU A 147 -4.30 -1.06 6.48
N ASP A 148 -3.91 0.16 6.14
CA ASP A 148 -3.86 1.25 7.11
C ASP A 148 -5.27 1.71 7.47
N VAL A 149 -5.54 1.87 8.76
CA VAL A 149 -6.86 2.22 9.28
C VAL A 149 -6.75 3.34 10.31
N VAL A 150 -7.69 4.28 10.27
CA VAL A 150 -7.74 5.42 11.18
C VAL A 150 -8.96 5.28 12.07
N PHE A 151 -8.75 5.10 13.36
CA PHE A 151 -9.83 5.00 14.35
C PHE A 151 -9.96 6.26 15.20
N ASN A 152 -8.89 7.05 15.29
CA ASN A 152 -8.77 8.18 16.19
C ASN A 152 -9.57 9.40 15.74
N HIS A 153 -9.69 9.67 14.45
CA HIS A 153 -10.24 10.92 13.94
C HIS A 153 -10.95 10.76 12.60
N THR A 154 -11.75 11.76 12.26
CA THR A 154 -12.26 11.97 10.90
C THR A 154 -11.58 13.17 10.26
N GLY A 155 -11.76 13.36 8.96
CA GLY A 155 -11.49 14.65 8.33
C GLY A 155 -12.40 15.76 8.87
N ASN A 156 -12.09 17.01 8.55
CA ASN A 156 -12.87 18.16 9.00
C ASN A 156 -14.18 18.37 8.19
N PHE A 157 -14.48 17.48 7.26
CA PHE A 157 -15.77 17.45 6.54
C PHE A 157 -16.84 16.59 7.26
N GLY A 158 -16.52 16.05 8.43
CA GLY A 158 -17.34 15.14 9.21
C GLY A 158 -17.28 13.71 8.69
N GLU A 159 -18.07 12.82 9.30
CA GLU A 159 -18.28 11.48 8.83
C GLU A 159 -19.76 11.34 8.49
N GLU A 160 -20.05 10.86 7.29
CA GLU A 160 -21.38 10.91 6.68
C GLU A 160 -22.49 10.28 7.54
N THR A 161 -22.15 9.23 8.30
CA THR A 161 -23.09 8.54 9.19
C THR A 161 -23.24 9.23 10.55
N LEU A 162 -22.17 9.77 11.11
CA LEU A 162 -22.17 10.39 12.44
C LEU A 162 -22.59 11.87 12.39
N CYS A 163 -22.09 12.60 11.38
CA CYS A 163 -22.41 14.00 11.17
C CYS A 163 -22.54 14.31 9.68
N PRO A 164 -23.70 14.05 9.08
CA PRO A 164 -23.94 14.17 7.64
C PRO A 164 -23.94 15.65 7.21
N MET A 165 -22.76 16.20 6.94
CA MET A 165 -22.60 17.56 6.42
C MET A 165 -22.64 17.62 4.90
N PHE A 166 -21.97 16.68 4.24
CA PHE A 166 -21.80 16.69 2.79
C PHE A 166 -22.03 15.31 2.16
N THR A 167 -22.31 15.35 0.87
CA THR A 167 -22.18 14.21 -0.06
C THR A 167 -21.19 14.59 -1.14
N LYS A 168 -20.45 13.62 -1.69
CA LYS A 168 -19.48 13.83 -2.74
C LYS A 168 -20.08 13.48 -4.09
N ASP A 169 -20.03 14.41 -5.02
CA ASP A 169 -20.40 14.22 -6.42
C ASP A 169 -19.17 13.70 -7.18
N GLU A 170 -19.10 12.40 -7.37
CA GLU A 170 -17.98 11.74 -8.03
C GLU A 170 -17.89 12.03 -9.53
N SER A 171 -18.96 12.61 -10.12
CA SER A 171 -18.97 13.01 -11.53
C SER A 171 -18.41 14.41 -11.77
N ALA A 172 -18.21 15.18 -10.71
CA ALA A 172 -17.65 16.52 -10.76
C ALA A 172 -16.11 16.50 -10.78
N ASP A 173 -15.51 17.68 -10.94
CA ASP A 173 -14.05 17.81 -10.78
C ASP A 173 -13.66 17.58 -9.32
N LEU A 174 -13.07 16.41 -9.03
CA LEU A 174 -12.67 16.03 -7.69
C LEU A 174 -11.46 16.81 -7.16
N GLY A 175 -10.78 17.57 -8.01
CA GLY A 175 -9.74 18.52 -7.64
C GLY A 175 -10.29 19.86 -7.17
N ASP A 176 -11.57 20.14 -7.41
CA ASP A 176 -12.29 21.35 -6.97
C ASP A 176 -13.30 20.98 -5.88
N ILE A 177 -12.97 21.36 -4.64
CA ILE A 177 -13.80 21.03 -3.46
C ILE A 177 -15.21 21.65 -3.54
N ASP A 178 -15.34 22.84 -4.11
CA ASP A 178 -16.63 23.52 -4.26
C ASP A 178 -17.49 22.90 -5.38
N ALA A 179 -16.82 22.30 -6.38
CA ALA A 179 -17.48 21.58 -7.45
C ALA A 179 -18.01 20.22 -6.99
N CYS A 180 -17.21 19.44 -6.28
CA CYS A 180 -17.54 18.05 -5.95
C CYS A 180 -18.32 17.88 -4.63
N MET A 181 -18.25 18.81 -3.69
CA MET A 181 -18.95 18.70 -2.41
C MET A 181 -20.34 19.36 -2.48
N LYS A 182 -21.36 18.63 -2.06
CA LYS A 182 -22.74 19.11 -1.96
C LYS A 182 -23.21 18.98 -0.52
N LEU A 183 -24.06 19.90 -0.06
CA LEU A 183 -24.67 19.73 1.26
C LEU A 183 -25.51 18.46 1.30
N HIS A 184 -25.28 17.64 2.31
CA HIS A 184 -26.09 16.44 2.52
C HIS A 184 -27.56 16.87 2.82
N PRO A 185 -28.58 16.12 2.38
CA PRO A 185 -30.00 16.46 2.66
C PRO A 185 -30.32 16.68 4.17
N ASN A 186 -29.57 16.00 5.04
CA ASN A 186 -29.69 16.14 6.50
C ASN A 186 -28.62 17.07 7.10
N SER A 187 -27.92 17.83 6.28
CA SER A 187 -26.91 18.79 6.77
C SER A 187 -27.54 19.83 7.69
N ARG A 188 -26.81 20.17 8.75
CA ARG A 188 -27.15 21.28 9.64
C ARG A 188 -26.41 22.56 9.29
N LEU A 189 -25.56 22.53 8.27
CA LEU A 189 -24.90 23.71 7.73
C LEU A 189 -25.92 24.60 7.01
N SER A 190 -25.64 25.90 6.96
CA SER A 190 -26.48 26.87 6.23
C SER A 190 -26.46 26.55 4.72
N GLU A 191 -27.59 26.82 4.04
CA GLU A 191 -27.65 26.75 2.57
C GLU A 191 -26.65 27.69 1.90
N SER A 192 -26.25 28.77 2.58
CA SER A 192 -25.22 29.72 2.13
C SER A 192 -23.78 29.32 2.53
N TYR A 193 -23.56 28.08 2.92
CA TYR A 193 -22.25 27.62 3.38
C TYR A 193 -21.13 27.88 2.33
N PHE A 194 -21.38 27.61 1.07
CA PHE A 194 -20.40 27.80 0.00
C PHE A 194 -20.17 29.28 -0.34
N ASP A 195 -21.01 30.21 0.14
CA ASP A 195 -20.77 31.64 0.00
C ASP A 195 -19.82 32.19 1.08
N LEU A 196 -19.48 31.41 2.10
CA LEU A 196 -18.57 31.77 3.17
C LEU A 196 -17.11 31.78 2.71
N ALA A 197 -16.30 32.64 3.34
CA ALA A 197 -14.86 32.53 3.18
C ALA A 197 -14.33 31.22 3.73
N ALA A 198 -13.23 30.67 3.18
CA ALA A 198 -12.68 29.36 3.53
C ALA A 198 -12.46 29.15 5.04
N GLY A 199 -12.00 30.20 5.75
CA GLY A 199 -11.84 30.14 7.21
C GLY A 199 -13.18 30.02 7.95
N ASP A 200 -14.23 30.70 7.48
CA ASP A 200 -15.57 30.64 8.08
C ASP A 200 -16.25 29.32 7.76
N GLN A 201 -16.02 28.76 6.56
CA GLN A 201 -16.44 27.40 6.20
C GLN A 201 -15.84 26.37 7.16
N TYR A 202 -14.53 26.46 7.44
CA TYR A 202 -13.86 25.59 8.39
C TYR A 202 -14.46 25.70 9.80
N GLN A 203 -14.68 26.92 10.29
CA GLN A 203 -15.31 27.14 11.62
C GLN A 203 -16.74 26.59 11.67
N ALA A 204 -17.51 26.75 10.59
CA ALA A 204 -18.85 26.21 10.50
C ALA A 204 -18.86 24.66 10.59
N ARG A 205 -17.91 23.98 9.94
CA ARG A 205 -17.75 22.52 10.05
C ARG A 205 -17.37 22.09 11.47
N LEU A 206 -16.37 22.75 12.07
CA LEU A 206 -15.96 22.45 13.44
C LEU A 206 -17.08 22.67 14.46
N ALA A 207 -17.94 23.69 14.26
CA ALA A 207 -19.08 23.91 15.12
C ALA A 207 -20.01 22.69 15.17
N GLN A 208 -20.20 21.99 14.04
CA GLN A 208 -21.09 20.82 13.99
C GLN A 208 -20.53 19.60 14.76
N MET A 209 -19.21 19.44 14.81
CA MET A 209 -18.55 18.30 15.44
C MET A 209 -18.09 18.60 16.87
N LYS A 210 -17.63 19.80 17.15
CA LYS A 210 -16.95 20.17 18.40
C LYS A 210 -17.64 21.24 19.22
N ASN A 211 -18.84 21.67 18.82
CA ASN A 211 -19.63 22.69 19.55
C ASN A 211 -18.86 24.03 19.74
N THR A 212 -17.96 24.38 18.79
CA THR A 212 -17.07 25.56 18.94
C THR A 212 -17.77 26.91 18.92
N ASP A 213 -19.01 26.97 18.45
CA ASP A 213 -19.87 28.18 18.45
C ASP A 213 -20.70 28.35 19.76
N GLY A 214 -20.44 27.46 20.74
CA GLY A 214 -21.16 27.50 22.04
C GLY A 214 -22.56 26.90 22.03
N LYS A 215 -22.97 26.27 20.89
CA LYS A 215 -24.22 25.50 20.80
C LYS A 215 -23.90 24.03 20.86
N ASN A 216 -24.87 23.21 21.30
CA ASN A 216 -24.73 21.77 21.33
C ASN A 216 -25.23 21.16 20.02
N HIS A 217 -24.32 21.03 19.04
CA HIS A 217 -24.57 20.38 17.75
C HIS A 217 -24.30 18.88 17.80
N ASP A 218 -23.18 18.48 18.39
CA ASP A 218 -22.84 17.07 18.65
C ASP A 218 -23.53 16.59 19.95
N THR A 219 -24.84 16.33 19.84
CA THR A 219 -25.70 15.93 20.97
C THR A 219 -25.43 14.52 21.46
N HIS A 220 -24.65 13.72 20.73
CA HIS A 220 -24.31 12.34 21.05
C HIS A 220 -22.87 12.16 21.51
N ASN A 221 -22.09 13.24 21.62
CA ASN A 221 -20.69 13.21 22.00
C ASN A 221 -19.86 12.25 21.13
N TYR A 222 -20.05 12.29 19.82
CA TYR A 222 -19.31 11.47 18.88
C TYR A 222 -17.88 11.94 18.71
N TRP A 223 -17.58 13.22 18.96
CA TRP A 223 -16.24 13.78 18.98
C TRP A 223 -15.85 14.24 20.37
N HIS A 224 -14.55 14.24 20.69
CA HIS A 224 -14.06 14.95 21.84
C HIS A 224 -14.17 16.45 21.61
N HIS A 225 -14.72 17.18 22.59
CA HIS A 225 -14.86 18.63 22.53
C HIS A 225 -13.64 19.34 23.10
N PHE A 226 -12.61 18.60 23.46
CA PHE A 226 -11.33 19.12 23.92
C PHE A 226 -10.61 19.85 22.77
N GLY A 227 -9.85 20.88 23.11
CA GLY A 227 -9.08 21.64 22.13
C GLY A 227 -7.75 20.97 21.78
N TYR A 228 -6.72 21.80 21.70
CA TYR A 228 -5.35 21.32 21.57
C TYR A 228 -4.78 21.01 22.95
N GLY A 229 -4.15 19.87 23.08
CA GLY A 229 -3.49 19.38 24.30
C GLY A 229 -1.98 19.42 24.21
N ASN A 230 -1.35 18.64 25.05
CA ASN A 230 0.09 18.46 25.06
C ASN A 230 0.45 17.08 24.50
N TRP A 231 1.30 17.04 23.49
CA TRP A 231 1.79 15.81 22.87
C TRP A 231 2.55 14.89 23.84
N ASP A 232 3.09 15.46 24.91
CA ASP A 232 3.96 14.76 25.86
C ASP A 232 3.24 14.28 27.12
N ASP A 233 1.92 14.42 27.20
CA ASP A 233 1.13 13.91 28.31
C ASP A 233 -0.17 13.21 27.85
N LEU A 234 -1.01 12.81 28.80
CA LEU A 234 -2.23 12.04 28.53
C LEU A 234 -3.30 12.80 27.77
N THR A 235 -3.22 14.15 27.71
CA THR A 235 -4.16 14.94 26.92
C THR A 235 -4.05 14.66 25.41
N CYS A 236 -2.94 14.04 24.98
CA CYS A 236 -2.80 13.59 23.62
C CYS A 236 -3.87 12.54 23.19
N GLN A 237 -4.57 11.92 24.14
CA GLN A 237 -5.57 10.89 23.88
C GLN A 237 -6.98 11.45 23.60
N TRP A 238 -7.19 12.73 23.67
CA TRP A 238 -8.48 13.39 23.37
C TRP A 238 -8.32 14.77 22.74
N MET A 239 -7.11 15.12 22.34
CA MET A 239 -6.86 16.39 21.66
C MET A 239 -6.98 16.26 20.15
N GLN A 240 -7.38 17.33 19.51
CA GLN A 240 -7.29 17.45 18.06
C GLN A 240 -5.82 17.57 17.64
N ILE A 241 -5.33 16.63 16.82
CA ILE A 241 -3.90 16.54 16.47
C ILE A 241 -3.50 17.49 15.33
N ALA A 242 -4.44 17.79 14.43
CA ALA A 242 -4.25 18.72 13.31
C ALA A 242 -5.59 19.36 12.91
N GLY A 243 -5.56 20.41 12.10
CA GLY A 243 -6.77 21.11 11.68
C GLY A 243 -7.74 20.27 10.86
N ASP A 244 -7.25 19.28 10.19
CA ASP A 244 -7.97 18.34 9.34
C ASP A 244 -8.19 16.95 9.98
N CYS A 245 -7.78 16.77 11.25
CA CYS A 245 -7.98 15.56 12.03
C CYS A 245 -8.87 15.83 13.23
N VAL A 246 -10.19 15.72 13.08
CA VAL A 246 -11.14 16.00 14.16
C VAL A 246 -11.33 14.76 15.03
N ASP A 247 -10.94 14.86 16.29
CA ASP A 247 -10.78 13.75 17.23
C ASP A 247 -12.09 13.10 17.62
N LEU A 248 -12.24 11.80 17.35
CA LEU A 248 -13.41 11.00 17.70
C LEU A 248 -13.40 10.63 19.19
N ASN A 249 -14.57 10.65 19.80
CA ASN A 249 -14.75 10.12 21.15
C ASN A 249 -14.79 8.59 21.10
N THR A 250 -13.61 7.96 21.10
CA THR A 250 -13.45 6.51 21.04
C THR A 250 -13.86 5.79 22.33
N GLU A 251 -14.22 6.49 23.36
CA GLU A 251 -14.84 5.96 24.59
C GLU A 251 -16.36 5.84 24.47
N ASN A 252 -16.92 6.43 23.42
CA ASN A 252 -18.35 6.33 23.11
C ASN A 252 -18.65 5.00 22.40
N PRO A 253 -19.50 4.12 22.98
CA PRO A 253 -19.82 2.82 22.39
C PRO A 253 -20.44 2.92 20.98
N ALA A 254 -21.17 3.97 20.65
CA ALA A 254 -21.71 4.17 19.31
C ALA A 254 -20.61 4.44 18.27
N VAL A 255 -19.59 5.20 18.62
CA VAL A 255 -18.42 5.45 17.78
C VAL A 255 -17.62 4.16 17.60
N LEU A 256 -17.37 3.41 18.68
CA LEU A 256 -16.68 2.12 18.61
C LEU A 256 -17.41 1.12 17.73
N ASN A 257 -18.72 0.99 17.90
CA ASN A 257 -19.53 0.11 17.05
C ASN A 257 -19.48 0.53 15.59
N HIS A 258 -19.54 1.84 15.31
CA HIS A 258 -19.43 2.36 13.96
C HIS A 258 -18.06 2.04 13.32
N ILE A 259 -16.98 2.19 14.05
CA ILE A 259 -15.61 1.83 13.63
C ILE A 259 -15.53 0.32 13.35
N VAL A 260 -15.99 -0.51 14.28
CA VAL A 260 -15.96 -1.98 14.13
C VAL A 260 -16.79 -2.41 12.93
N ASP A 261 -18.04 -1.92 12.78
CA ASP A 261 -18.92 -2.25 11.66
C ASP A 261 -18.31 -1.82 10.31
N SER A 262 -17.64 -0.67 10.27
CA SER A 262 -17.05 -0.14 9.06
C SER A 262 -15.84 -0.94 8.60
N TYR A 263 -14.88 -1.14 9.50
CA TYR A 263 -13.62 -1.77 9.14
C TYR A 263 -13.67 -3.31 9.14
N SER A 264 -14.64 -3.94 9.81
CA SER A 264 -14.86 -5.39 9.71
C SER A 264 -15.13 -5.84 8.27
N LYS A 265 -15.74 -4.98 7.44
CA LYS A 265 -15.98 -5.28 6.02
C LYS A 265 -14.70 -5.52 5.23
N PHE A 266 -13.62 -4.82 5.56
CA PHE A 266 -12.33 -5.03 4.90
C PHE A 266 -11.70 -6.38 5.31
N ILE A 267 -11.93 -6.83 6.55
CA ILE A 267 -11.55 -8.19 6.98
C ILE A 267 -12.38 -9.23 6.22
N GLU A 268 -13.69 -9.00 6.09
CA GLU A 268 -14.62 -9.86 5.34
C GLU A 268 -14.26 -9.93 3.84
N MET A 269 -13.77 -8.84 3.24
CA MET A 269 -13.24 -8.80 1.87
C MET A 269 -11.94 -9.59 1.71
N GLY A 270 -11.18 -9.81 2.77
CA GLY A 270 -9.97 -10.62 2.72
C GLY A 270 -8.66 -9.95 3.16
N VAL A 271 -8.68 -8.74 3.69
CA VAL A 271 -7.49 -8.08 4.26
C VAL A 271 -6.89 -8.96 5.36
N ASP A 272 -5.56 -9.04 5.44
CA ASP A 272 -4.82 -9.95 6.32
C ASP A 272 -4.33 -9.30 7.61
N GLY A 273 -4.34 -7.97 7.67
CA GLY A 273 -3.92 -7.24 8.86
C GLY A 273 -4.27 -5.76 8.79
N PHE A 274 -4.23 -5.09 9.95
CA PHE A 274 -4.37 -3.65 10.06
C PHE A 274 -3.12 -3.01 10.65
N ARG A 275 -2.66 -1.94 10.02
CA ARG A 275 -1.84 -0.92 10.69
C ARG A 275 -2.79 0.15 11.22
N VAL A 276 -2.75 0.38 12.52
CA VAL A 276 -3.62 1.36 13.17
C VAL A 276 -2.87 2.68 13.30
N ASP A 277 -3.34 3.67 12.58
CA ASP A 277 -2.83 5.04 12.61
C ASP A 277 -3.09 5.69 13.96
N THR A 278 -2.20 6.60 14.36
CA THR A 278 -2.37 7.46 15.56
C THR A 278 -2.80 6.72 16.84
N GLY A 279 -2.41 5.45 17.00
CA GLY A 279 -2.83 4.62 18.12
C GLY A 279 -2.47 5.19 19.50
N ARG A 280 -1.42 6.00 19.60
CA ARG A 280 -1.07 6.71 20.84
C ARG A 280 -2.11 7.73 21.28
N HIS A 281 -2.87 8.27 20.34
CA HIS A 281 -3.93 9.25 20.57
C HIS A 281 -5.25 8.62 21.01
N MET A 282 -5.25 7.30 21.21
CA MET A 282 -6.37 6.54 21.77
C MET A 282 -5.96 5.83 23.04
N SER A 283 -6.91 5.66 23.98
CA SER A 283 -6.68 4.94 25.22
C SER A 283 -6.37 3.46 24.98
N ARG A 284 -5.40 2.92 25.72
CA ARG A 284 -5.14 1.46 25.70
C ARG A 284 -6.36 0.63 26.06
N LEU A 285 -7.24 1.14 26.92
CA LEU A 285 -8.46 0.43 27.31
C LEU A 285 -9.40 0.27 26.12
N VAL A 286 -9.50 1.25 25.22
CA VAL A 286 -10.29 1.16 24.00
C VAL A 286 -9.82 -0.01 23.14
N PHE A 287 -8.52 -0.15 22.92
CA PHE A 287 -7.96 -1.29 22.20
C PHE A 287 -8.24 -2.61 22.93
N ASN A 288 -7.92 -2.67 24.20
CA ASN A 288 -7.99 -3.91 24.98
C ASN A 288 -9.41 -4.43 25.22
N LYS A 289 -10.39 -3.53 25.36
CA LYS A 289 -11.74 -3.91 25.78
C LYS A 289 -12.76 -3.89 24.66
N ALA A 290 -12.45 -3.25 23.53
CA ALA A 290 -13.40 -3.12 22.43
C ALA A 290 -12.82 -3.55 21.08
N LEU A 291 -11.79 -2.85 20.57
CA LEU A 291 -11.39 -2.98 19.18
C LEU A 291 -10.67 -4.31 18.89
N ASN A 292 -9.67 -4.70 19.70
CA ASN A 292 -8.85 -5.85 19.40
C ASN A 292 -9.66 -7.15 19.32
N ASP A 293 -10.43 -7.43 20.36
CA ASP A 293 -11.24 -8.65 20.41
C ASP A 293 -12.30 -8.68 19.32
N ALA A 294 -12.93 -7.51 19.01
CA ALA A 294 -13.96 -7.43 17.97
C ALA A 294 -13.40 -7.78 16.58
N PHE A 295 -12.28 -7.17 16.19
CA PHE A 295 -11.68 -7.43 14.87
C PHE A 295 -11.09 -8.85 14.79
N LEU A 296 -10.43 -9.33 15.84
CA LEU A 296 -9.90 -10.70 15.87
C LEU A 296 -11.03 -11.75 15.81
N GLU A 297 -12.18 -11.48 16.40
CA GLU A 297 -13.35 -12.37 16.28
C GLU A 297 -13.90 -12.42 14.85
N VAL A 298 -14.01 -11.27 14.17
CA VAL A 298 -14.40 -11.21 12.76
C VAL A 298 -13.39 -11.98 11.91
N ALA A 299 -12.12 -11.71 12.08
CA ALA A 299 -11.06 -12.39 11.34
C ALA A 299 -11.07 -13.90 11.53
N LYS A 300 -11.29 -14.35 12.76
CA LYS A 300 -11.43 -15.78 13.09
C LYS A 300 -12.65 -16.41 12.39
N LYS A 301 -13.80 -15.71 12.33
CA LYS A 301 -14.99 -16.16 11.59
C LYS A 301 -14.71 -16.28 10.09
N MET A 302 -13.84 -15.42 9.56
CA MET A 302 -13.40 -15.44 8.15
C MET A 302 -12.26 -16.45 7.90
N GLY A 303 -11.90 -17.28 8.87
CA GLY A 303 -10.84 -18.28 8.72
C GLY A 303 -9.42 -17.70 8.77
N LYS A 304 -9.25 -16.51 9.32
CA LYS A 304 -7.96 -15.80 9.47
C LYS A 304 -7.54 -15.71 10.95
N PRO A 305 -7.18 -16.83 11.61
CA PRO A 305 -6.81 -16.80 13.03
C PRO A 305 -5.51 -16.02 13.30
N GLU A 306 -4.69 -15.82 12.27
CA GLU A 306 -3.42 -15.09 12.33
C GLU A 306 -3.57 -13.63 11.83
N PHE A 307 -4.78 -13.07 11.85
CA PHE A 307 -4.99 -11.67 11.51
C PHE A 307 -4.11 -10.77 12.39
N PHE A 308 -3.35 -9.89 11.76
CA PHE A 308 -2.30 -9.14 12.44
C PHE A 308 -2.67 -7.67 12.58
N MET A 309 -2.63 -7.16 13.81
CA MET A 309 -2.81 -5.73 14.08
C MET A 309 -1.58 -5.14 14.75
N PHE A 310 -1.13 -4.00 14.25
CA PHE A 310 -0.06 -3.23 14.85
C PHE A 310 -0.34 -1.73 14.76
N ALA A 311 0.00 -1.00 15.82
CA ALA A 311 -0.36 0.41 15.93
C ALA A 311 0.86 1.33 15.87
N GLU A 312 0.61 2.52 15.36
CA GLU A 312 1.52 3.64 15.49
C GLU A 312 1.42 4.24 16.90
N ILE A 313 2.35 3.83 17.75
CA ILE A 313 2.51 4.40 19.09
C ILE A 313 3.78 5.25 19.10
N CYS A 314 3.70 6.40 18.42
CA CYS A 314 4.83 7.30 18.23
C CYS A 314 5.21 8.01 19.53
N THR A 315 6.27 7.55 20.19
CA THR A 315 6.76 8.12 21.44
C THR A 315 7.66 9.33 21.25
N ARG A 316 8.09 9.63 20.06
CA ARG A 316 9.03 10.73 19.73
C ARG A 316 10.42 10.65 20.38
N TYR A 317 10.56 9.95 21.47
CA TYR A 317 11.81 9.76 22.20
C TYR A 317 12.04 8.28 22.46
N SER A 318 13.26 7.85 22.39
CA SER A 318 13.67 6.45 22.55
C SER A 318 13.57 6.02 24.01
N THR A 319 12.37 5.88 24.52
CA THR A 319 12.15 5.43 25.89
C THR A 319 10.85 4.64 26.03
N HIS A 320 10.96 3.50 26.71
CA HIS A 320 9.80 2.68 27.06
C HIS A 320 8.86 3.37 28.03
N TRP A 321 9.38 4.31 28.82
CA TRP A 321 8.62 5.09 29.79
C TRP A 321 8.49 6.54 29.33
N TYR A 322 7.78 6.74 28.23
CA TYR A 322 7.72 8.01 27.54
C TYR A 322 7.26 9.14 28.47
N ARG A 323 8.12 10.11 28.70
CA ARG A 323 7.85 11.28 29.56
C ARG A 323 7.30 10.94 30.96
N GLY A 324 7.57 9.74 31.47
CA GLY A 324 7.00 9.26 32.74
C GLY A 324 5.53 8.86 32.64
N GLN A 325 4.98 8.73 31.41
CA GLN A 325 3.59 8.40 31.16
C GLN A 325 3.48 6.99 30.52
N PRO A 326 3.39 5.93 31.29
CA PRO A 326 3.33 4.57 30.74
C PRO A 326 2.10 4.34 29.86
N ALA A 327 1.00 5.03 30.14
CA ALA A 327 -0.24 4.88 29.38
C ALA A 327 -0.14 5.30 27.91
N ILE A 328 0.86 6.10 27.56
CA ILE A 328 1.14 6.53 26.17
C ILE A 328 2.50 6.02 25.67
N SER A 329 3.08 5.04 26.34
CA SER A 329 4.38 4.45 25.99
C SER A 329 4.22 3.21 25.13
N THR A 330 5.01 3.10 24.08
CA THR A 330 4.93 2.08 23.04
C THR A 330 4.76 0.64 23.58
N PRO A 331 5.59 0.15 24.52
CA PRO A 331 5.50 -1.25 24.95
C PRO A 331 4.18 -1.65 25.60
N PHE A 332 3.55 -0.73 26.31
CA PHE A 332 2.39 -1.07 27.14
C PHE A 332 1.10 -1.30 26.35
N TYR A 333 1.05 -0.92 25.10
CA TYR A 333 -0.05 -1.27 24.19
C TYR A 333 -0.05 -2.77 23.84
N THR A 334 1.07 -3.46 23.98
CA THR A 334 1.17 -4.90 23.69
C THR A 334 0.65 -5.79 24.84
N TRP A 335 0.34 -5.19 26.01
CA TRP A 335 -0.10 -5.91 27.18
C TRP A 335 -1.61 -5.84 27.36
N LYS A 336 -2.20 -6.96 27.78
CA LYS A 336 -3.61 -7.04 28.14
C LYS A 336 -3.87 -6.26 29.44
N GLU A 337 -4.99 -5.55 29.44
CA GLU A 337 -5.42 -4.76 30.60
C GLU A 337 -6.62 -5.44 31.28
N SER A 338 -6.58 -5.60 32.59
CA SER A 338 -7.65 -6.25 33.38
C SER A 338 -8.67 -5.26 33.94
N VAL A 339 -8.36 -3.97 33.90
CA VAL A 339 -9.25 -2.91 34.38
C VAL A 339 -10.45 -2.78 33.45
N ASP A 340 -11.64 -2.66 33.96
CA ASP A 340 -12.84 -2.38 33.18
C ASP A 340 -12.91 -0.91 32.74
N TYR A 341 -13.81 -0.62 31.83
CA TYR A 341 -14.05 0.75 31.39
C TYR A 341 -14.52 1.61 32.58
N PRO A 342 -13.96 2.82 32.75
CA PRO A 342 -14.41 3.76 33.76
C PRO A 342 -15.68 4.53 33.36
N TRP A 343 -16.18 4.37 32.14
CA TRP A 343 -17.34 5.07 31.57
C TRP A 343 -18.53 4.10 31.46
N ASP A 344 -19.73 4.64 31.38
CA ASP A 344 -20.94 3.84 31.16
C ASP A 344 -21.10 3.43 29.67
N ASN A 345 -22.09 2.59 29.40
CA ASN A 345 -22.34 2.08 28.04
C ASN A 345 -23.42 2.87 27.29
N ASP A 346 -23.93 3.98 27.84
CA ASP A 346 -24.84 4.86 27.12
C ASP A 346 -24.08 5.72 26.13
N PRO A 347 -24.28 5.56 24.80
CA PRO A 347 -23.54 6.30 23.78
C PRO A 347 -23.83 7.81 23.79
N THR A 348 -24.88 8.24 24.50
CA THR A 348 -25.26 9.65 24.63
C THR A 348 -24.84 10.26 25.95
N SER A 349 -24.22 9.49 26.84
CA SER A 349 -23.81 9.96 28.17
C SER A 349 -22.75 11.05 28.08
N PHE A 350 -23.06 12.20 28.65
CA PHE A 350 -22.08 13.28 28.81
C PHE A 350 -21.00 12.89 29.86
N ASP A 351 -21.32 11.96 30.74
CA ASP A 351 -20.38 11.52 31.78
C ASP A 351 -19.20 10.76 31.16
N ASN A 352 -19.38 10.03 30.05
CA ASN A 352 -18.30 9.39 29.32
C ASN A 352 -17.22 10.40 28.90
N LEU A 353 -17.61 11.48 28.25
CA LEU A 353 -16.68 12.56 27.84
C LEU A 353 -16.02 13.20 29.07
N THR A 354 -16.81 13.50 30.11
CA THR A 354 -16.30 14.15 31.33
C THR A 354 -15.30 13.27 32.07
N ILE A 355 -15.57 11.97 32.18
CA ILE A 355 -14.64 11.02 32.81
C ILE A 355 -13.35 10.95 32.00
N PHE A 356 -13.45 10.86 30.70
CA PHE A 356 -12.31 10.70 29.83
C PHE A 356 -11.38 11.91 29.83
N GLU A 357 -11.94 13.11 29.78
CA GLU A 357 -11.21 14.37 29.83
C GLU A 357 -10.78 14.77 31.25
N SER A 358 -11.05 13.93 32.25
CA SER A 358 -10.74 14.21 33.64
C SER A 358 -9.43 13.56 34.10
N THR A 359 -8.83 14.12 35.15
CA THR A 359 -7.64 13.54 35.77
C THR A 359 -7.92 12.19 36.45
N ALA A 360 -9.17 11.87 36.80
CA ALA A 360 -9.54 10.59 37.39
C ALA A 360 -9.37 9.44 36.38
N PHE A 361 -9.70 9.63 35.10
CA PHE A 361 -9.48 8.64 34.06
C PHE A 361 -8.01 8.27 33.88
N THR A 362 -7.11 9.24 34.01
CA THR A 362 -5.67 9.00 33.81
C THR A 362 -5.11 7.98 34.78
N HIS A 363 -5.64 7.89 36.01
CA HIS A 363 -5.22 6.89 36.99
C HIS A 363 -5.67 5.47 36.60
N VAL A 364 -6.90 5.34 36.11
CA VAL A 364 -7.43 4.04 35.68
C VAL A 364 -6.70 3.52 34.44
N ASN A 365 -6.34 4.41 33.51
CA ASN A 365 -5.63 4.05 32.29
C ASN A 365 -4.19 3.56 32.53
N GLN A 366 -3.69 3.61 33.76
CA GLN A 366 -2.31 3.27 34.06
C GLN A 366 -2.08 1.86 34.62
N LEU A 367 -3.10 1.08 34.99
CA LEU A 367 -2.87 0.38 36.23
C LEU A 367 -2.54 -1.10 36.19
N SER A 368 -3.25 -1.97 35.47
CA SER A 368 -3.04 -3.37 35.76
C SER A 368 -1.82 -3.98 35.06
N CYS A 369 -1.61 -3.67 33.80
CA CYS A 369 -0.45 -4.19 33.08
C CYS A 369 0.87 -3.61 33.62
N ILE A 370 0.84 -2.38 34.11
CA ILE A 370 2.03 -1.73 34.70
C ILE A 370 2.36 -2.33 36.05
N ALA A 371 1.35 -2.66 36.85
CA ALA A 371 1.56 -3.37 38.12
C ALA A 371 2.24 -4.72 37.86
N GLN A 372 1.75 -5.50 36.90
CA GLN A 372 2.38 -6.76 36.52
C GLN A 372 3.80 -6.57 36.02
N TYR A 373 4.03 -5.55 35.17
CA TYR A 373 5.37 -5.21 34.73
C TYR A 373 6.30 -4.91 35.92
N ASN A 374 5.86 -4.11 36.89
CA ASN A 374 6.64 -3.76 38.07
C ASN A 374 6.92 -5.00 38.93
N ASP A 375 5.96 -5.92 39.06
CA ASP A 375 6.15 -7.18 39.81
C ASP A 375 7.19 -8.10 39.15
N ASN A 376 7.30 -8.01 37.81
CA ASN A 376 8.25 -8.77 37.02
C ASN A 376 9.58 -8.06 36.79
N SER A 377 9.67 -6.77 37.07
CA SER A 377 10.88 -5.99 36.85
C SER A 377 12.07 -6.58 37.62
N GLY A 378 13.17 -6.81 36.89
CA GLY A 378 14.35 -7.48 37.44
C GLY A 378 14.26 -9.01 37.57
N LYS A 379 13.15 -9.61 37.19
CA LYS A 379 12.97 -11.07 37.17
C LYS A 379 13.02 -11.58 35.73
N GLU A 380 14.19 -11.55 35.11
CA GLU A 380 14.35 -11.90 33.71
C GLU A 380 13.70 -13.23 33.31
N SER A 381 13.74 -14.22 34.19
CA SER A 381 13.12 -15.54 33.95
C SER A 381 11.59 -15.51 33.91
N SER A 382 10.95 -14.48 34.45
CA SER A 382 9.48 -14.33 34.46
C SER A 382 8.98 -13.28 33.45
N GLN A 383 9.86 -12.64 32.71
CA GLN A 383 9.50 -11.67 31.65
C GLN A 383 9.26 -12.39 30.33
N PRO A 384 8.12 -12.22 29.68
CA PRO A 384 7.89 -12.74 28.33
C PRO A 384 8.62 -11.91 27.28
N THR A 385 9.94 -11.99 27.24
CA THR A 385 10.78 -11.16 26.39
C THR A 385 11.71 -11.99 25.52
N SER A 386 12.23 -11.39 24.46
CA SER A 386 13.20 -12.00 23.58
C SER A 386 14.63 -11.96 24.13
N THR A 387 14.92 -11.23 25.20
CA THR A 387 16.24 -11.19 25.83
C THR A 387 16.63 -12.48 26.53
N ASN A 388 15.64 -13.22 27.06
CA ASN A 388 15.82 -14.54 27.65
C ASN A 388 15.71 -15.67 26.62
N ALA A 389 16.14 -15.40 25.40
CA ALA A 389 16.07 -16.34 24.29
C ALA A 389 16.79 -17.63 24.61
N PHE A 390 16.24 -18.70 24.07
CA PHE A 390 16.82 -20.02 24.14
C PHE A 390 18.24 -20.06 23.59
N LEU A 391 19.16 -20.64 24.34
CA LEU A 391 20.57 -20.71 24.04
C LEU A 391 21.06 -22.13 23.78
N ASN A 392 20.79 -23.06 24.69
CA ASN A 392 21.34 -24.40 24.71
C ASN A 392 20.22 -25.41 25.03
N GLY A 393 19.90 -26.26 24.10
CA GLY A 393 18.87 -27.24 24.31
C GLY A 393 17.46 -26.63 24.26
N ASN A 394 16.56 -26.93 25.20
CA ASN A 394 15.16 -26.51 25.17
C ASN A 394 14.84 -25.42 26.20
N GLU A 395 15.85 -24.80 26.77
CA GLU A 395 15.69 -23.78 27.79
C GLU A 395 15.63 -22.40 27.18
N TYR A 396 14.45 -21.96 26.83
CA TYR A 396 14.21 -20.57 26.45
C TYR A 396 12.88 -20.09 27.04
N HIS A 397 12.81 -18.81 27.26
CA HIS A 397 11.63 -18.17 27.84
C HIS A 397 10.55 -17.94 26.75
N ALA A 398 9.39 -18.50 26.93
CA ALA A 398 8.25 -18.29 26.05
C ALA A 398 7.46 -17.07 26.52
N PRO A 399 6.99 -16.21 25.59
CA PRO A 399 6.07 -15.13 25.94
C PRO A 399 4.79 -15.64 26.56
N ASP A 400 4.23 -14.86 27.48
CA ASP A 400 2.92 -15.14 28.05
C ASP A 400 1.81 -14.54 27.19
N TYR A 401 1.35 -15.31 26.22
CA TYR A 401 0.28 -14.86 25.32
C TYR A 401 -1.08 -14.69 25.99
N SER A 402 -1.28 -15.18 27.20
CA SER A 402 -2.50 -14.87 27.96
C SER A 402 -2.59 -13.39 28.33
N MET A 403 -1.44 -12.71 28.37
CA MET A 403 -1.30 -11.28 28.64
C MET A 403 -1.05 -10.44 27.40
N TYR A 404 -1.10 -11.04 26.22
CA TYR A 404 -1.00 -10.31 24.95
C TYR A 404 -2.32 -9.61 24.63
N SER A 405 -2.24 -8.31 24.28
CA SER A 405 -3.43 -7.48 24.03
C SER A 405 -4.14 -7.80 22.71
N GLY A 406 -3.50 -8.55 21.81
CA GLY A 406 -3.96 -8.70 20.43
C GLY A 406 -3.47 -7.58 19.51
N LEU A 407 -2.76 -6.59 20.04
CA LEU A 407 -2.18 -5.47 19.30
C LEU A 407 -0.66 -5.50 19.43
N SER A 408 0.03 -5.47 18.31
CA SER A 408 1.46 -5.20 18.23
C SER A 408 1.72 -3.71 17.97
N VAL A 409 2.96 -3.34 17.78
CA VAL A 409 3.34 -1.92 17.59
C VAL A 409 4.45 -1.77 16.56
N ILE A 410 4.54 -0.57 15.97
CA ILE A 410 5.76 -0.11 15.32
C ILE A 410 6.80 0.18 16.42
N ASP A 411 8.01 -0.32 16.25
CA ASP A 411 9.09 -0.16 17.24
C ASP A 411 9.72 1.23 17.16
N PHE A 412 9.02 2.23 17.66
CA PHE A 412 9.51 3.60 17.67
C PHE A 412 10.81 3.80 18.45
N PRO A 413 11.00 3.16 19.62
CA PRO A 413 12.31 3.24 20.29
C PRO A 413 13.46 2.80 19.40
N MET A 414 13.31 1.70 18.66
CA MET A 414 14.34 1.23 17.73
C MET A 414 14.45 2.15 16.50
N HIS A 415 13.32 2.59 15.94
CA HIS A 415 13.27 3.49 14.78
C HIS A 415 14.08 4.77 15.01
N TRP A 416 13.86 5.49 16.11
CA TRP A 416 14.58 6.74 16.41
C TRP A 416 16.10 6.57 16.50
N ASN A 417 16.56 5.36 16.82
CA ASN A 417 17.99 5.07 17.00
C ASN A 417 18.68 4.51 15.75
N PHE A 418 17.98 4.31 14.65
CA PHE A 418 18.56 3.90 13.37
C PHE A 418 19.44 4.97 12.68
N LYS A 419 19.79 6.03 13.38
CA LYS A 419 20.93 6.84 12.95
C LYS A 419 22.17 5.96 12.75
N THR A 420 22.33 4.89 13.55
CA THR A 420 23.27 3.80 13.33
C THR A 420 22.64 2.46 13.76
N ALA A 421 23.01 1.38 13.10
CA ALA A 421 22.54 0.04 13.49
C ALA A 421 22.91 -0.30 14.94
N SER A 422 24.10 0.08 15.40
CA SER A 422 24.52 -0.15 16.79
C SER A 422 23.68 0.62 17.80
N GLY A 423 23.20 1.80 17.46
CA GLY A 423 22.27 2.59 18.30
C GLY A 423 20.93 1.88 18.43
N ALA A 424 20.33 1.49 17.30
CA ALA A 424 19.07 0.75 17.27
C ALA A 424 19.18 -0.60 18.02
N TYR A 425 20.28 -1.32 17.81
CA TYR A 425 20.58 -2.57 18.49
C TYR A 425 20.65 -2.40 20.03
N GLY A 426 21.43 -1.40 20.49
CA GLY A 426 21.55 -1.11 21.93
C GLY A 426 20.22 -0.73 22.57
N THR A 427 19.39 0.06 21.87
CA THR A 427 18.06 0.41 22.34
C THR A 427 17.17 -0.83 22.47
N ALA A 428 17.11 -1.67 21.44
CA ALA A 428 16.33 -2.89 21.51
C ALA A 428 16.75 -3.80 22.66
N LEU A 429 18.06 -4.00 22.90
CA LEU A 429 18.55 -4.78 24.03
C LEU A 429 18.10 -4.23 25.39
N ALA A 430 17.98 -2.92 25.52
CA ALA A 430 17.51 -2.28 26.75
C ALA A 430 15.99 -2.35 26.94
N GLU A 431 15.24 -2.26 25.83
CA GLU A 431 13.79 -2.01 25.86
C GLU A 431 12.94 -3.27 25.65
N ASP A 432 13.48 -4.35 25.05
CA ASP A 432 12.70 -5.54 24.67
C ASP A 432 11.95 -6.21 25.82
N LYS A 433 12.48 -6.16 26.99
CA LYS A 433 11.84 -6.72 28.20
C LYS A 433 10.51 -6.04 28.58
N TYR A 434 10.23 -4.87 28.02
CA TYR A 434 9.01 -4.11 28.30
C TYR A 434 7.84 -4.50 27.39
N TYR A 435 8.09 -5.11 26.23
CA TYR A 435 7.07 -5.64 25.34
C TYR A 435 6.54 -7.00 25.83
N ASN A 436 5.33 -7.34 25.43
CA ASN A 436 4.84 -8.70 25.64
C ASN A 436 5.64 -9.71 24.80
N ASP A 437 5.77 -9.43 23.50
CA ASP A 437 6.64 -10.18 22.59
C ASP A 437 7.19 -9.24 21.48
N SER A 438 8.43 -8.80 21.65
CA SER A 438 9.07 -7.88 20.69
C SER A 438 9.33 -8.49 19.29
N ARG A 439 9.16 -9.80 19.12
CA ARG A 439 9.26 -10.46 17.80
C ARG A 439 8.11 -10.08 16.87
N TYR A 440 6.99 -9.63 17.42
CA TYR A 440 5.85 -9.11 16.68
C TYR A 440 5.93 -7.60 16.40
N ASN A 441 6.92 -6.88 16.94
CA ASN A 441 7.09 -5.47 16.61
C ASN A 441 7.42 -5.32 15.12
N VAL A 442 6.75 -4.38 14.46
CA VAL A 442 7.11 -3.97 13.10
C VAL A 442 8.27 -3.00 13.18
N VAL A 443 9.35 -3.28 12.46
CA VAL A 443 10.58 -2.50 12.49
C VAL A 443 10.84 -1.90 11.12
N TYR A 444 10.99 -0.57 11.08
CA TYR A 444 11.44 0.15 9.90
C TYR A 444 12.57 1.12 10.22
N VAL A 445 13.39 1.45 9.24
CA VAL A 445 14.43 2.47 9.38
C VAL A 445 13.86 3.86 9.12
N ASP A 446 13.13 4.06 8.03
CA ASP A 446 12.35 5.26 7.73
C ASP A 446 10.89 4.90 7.37
N SER A 447 10.05 5.93 7.33
CA SER A 447 8.64 5.81 6.96
C SER A 447 8.21 7.01 6.10
N HIS A 448 6.91 7.12 5.85
CA HIS A 448 6.32 8.27 5.17
C HIS A 448 6.22 9.53 6.05
N ASP A 449 6.47 9.41 7.37
CA ASP A 449 6.38 10.53 8.34
C ASP A 449 7.73 10.92 8.93
N TYR A 450 8.60 9.95 9.19
CA TYR A 450 9.79 10.17 10.01
C TYR A 450 11.04 9.51 9.44
N ALA A 451 12.16 10.21 9.58
CA ALA A 451 13.52 9.67 9.44
C ALA A 451 14.12 9.36 10.82
N PRO A 452 15.15 8.49 10.89
CA PRO A 452 15.82 8.17 12.16
C PRO A 452 16.38 9.40 12.87
N ASP A 453 16.18 9.47 14.20
CA ASP A 453 16.74 10.51 15.07
C ASP A 453 16.39 11.93 14.57
N HIS A 454 15.20 12.11 14.00
CA HIS A 454 14.82 13.36 13.35
C HIS A 454 15.99 13.92 12.53
N ALA A 455 16.59 13.09 11.67
CA ALA A 455 17.67 13.49 10.75
C ALA A 455 17.33 14.87 10.18
N PRO A 456 18.26 15.74 9.81
CA PRO A 456 17.95 17.14 9.64
C PRO A 456 16.59 17.38 8.99
N GLU A 457 15.61 17.88 9.76
CA GLU A 457 14.22 18.11 9.32
C GLU A 457 13.53 16.84 8.74
N ASP A 458 13.73 15.67 9.35
CA ASP A 458 13.19 14.39 8.86
C ASP A 458 13.58 14.07 7.40
N GLN A 459 14.81 14.34 7.03
CA GLN A 459 15.33 14.07 5.69
C GLN A 459 15.63 12.59 5.48
N ARG A 460 15.19 12.06 4.35
CA ARG A 460 15.52 10.71 3.92
C ARG A 460 17.02 10.56 3.65
N PHE A 461 17.57 9.44 4.06
CA PHE A 461 18.97 9.04 3.79
C PHE A 461 20.01 10.10 4.17
N ALA A 462 19.82 10.75 5.32
CA ALA A 462 20.78 11.71 5.85
C ALA A 462 22.14 11.07 6.20
N GLN A 463 22.18 9.75 6.41
CA GLN A 463 23.39 8.98 6.65
C GLN A 463 23.96 8.39 5.35
N PRO A 464 25.25 8.03 5.31
CA PRO A 464 25.86 7.35 4.17
C PRO A 464 25.18 6.03 3.84
N GLN A 465 25.25 5.60 2.58
CA GLN A 465 24.61 4.39 2.08
C GLN A 465 25.09 3.11 2.80
N ASP A 466 26.35 3.05 3.24
CA ASP A 466 26.87 1.92 4.01
C ASP A 466 26.26 1.82 5.41
N VAL A 467 25.91 2.95 6.02
CA VAL A 467 25.12 2.98 7.27
C VAL A 467 23.71 2.47 7.00
N TRP A 468 23.11 2.86 5.88
CA TRP A 468 21.79 2.37 5.49
C TRP A 468 21.79 0.85 5.30
N ALA A 469 22.76 0.31 4.57
CA ALA A 469 22.92 -1.13 4.39
C ALA A 469 23.14 -1.88 5.72
N GLU A 470 23.91 -1.29 6.66
CA GLU A 470 24.09 -1.85 7.99
C GLU A 470 22.80 -1.89 8.80
N ASN A 471 22.00 -0.82 8.75
CA ASN A 471 20.68 -0.74 9.37
C ASN A 471 19.75 -1.84 8.82
N LEU A 472 19.73 -2.05 7.50
CA LEU A 472 18.95 -3.11 6.85
C LEU A 472 19.44 -4.50 7.28
N SER A 473 20.76 -4.73 7.36
CA SER A 473 21.29 -6.01 7.83
C SER A 473 20.81 -6.34 9.25
N LEU A 474 20.77 -5.35 10.15
CA LEU A 474 20.21 -5.52 11.50
C LEU A 474 18.71 -5.76 11.45
N MET A 475 17.95 -4.93 10.73
CA MET A 475 16.48 -4.99 10.65
C MET A 475 15.99 -6.39 10.20
N PHE A 476 16.64 -6.99 9.21
CA PHE A 476 16.22 -8.29 8.67
C PHE A 476 16.68 -9.50 9.48
N THR A 477 17.72 -9.37 10.31
CA THR A 477 18.32 -10.54 10.98
C THR A 477 18.14 -10.56 12.50
N PHE A 478 17.89 -9.39 13.11
CA PHE A 478 17.83 -9.32 14.57
C PHE A 478 16.48 -9.81 15.09
N ARG A 479 15.47 -8.98 15.19
CA ARG A 479 14.15 -9.38 15.66
C ARG A 479 13.07 -8.46 15.12
N GLY A 480 11.80 -8.84 15.25
CA GLY A 480 10.66 -8.12 14.71
C GLY A 480 10.38 -8.47 13.24
N ILE A 481 9.38 -7.83 12.70
CA ILE A 481 8.91 -7.97 11.33
C ILE A 481 9.48 -6.79 10.53
N PRO A 482 10.39 -7.02 9.57
CA PRO A 482 11.01 -5.94 8.82
C PRO A 482 10.01 -5.29 7.89
N CYS A 483 10.02 -3.97 7.86
CA CYS A 483 9.19 -3.15 6.98
C CYS A 483 10.06 -2.15 6.23
N LEU A 484 9.92 -2.09 4.92
CA LEU A 484 10.63 -1.16 4.06
C LEU A 484 9.65 -0.17 3.43
N TYR A 485 9.90 1.12 3.59
CA TYR A 485 9.14 2.16 2.91
C TYR A 485 9.61 2.30 1.46
N TYR A 486 8.69 2.47 0.50
CA TYR A 486 8.99 2.49 -0.92
C TYR A 486 10.11 3.48 -1.28
N GLY A 487 10.94 3.06 -2.22
CA GLY A 487 12.09 3.83 -2.68
C GLY A 487 13.34 3.71 -1.79
N SER A 488 13.24 3.09 -0.61
CA SER A 488 14.41 2.89 0.27
C SER A 488 15.44 1.93 -0.33
N GLU A 489 15.03 1.12 -1.28
CA GLU A 489 15.88 0.21 -2.03
C GLU A 489 16.84 0.89 -3.02
N ILE A 490 16.65 2.20 -3.26
CA ILE A 490 17.53 2.98 -4.17
C ILE A 490 17.92 4.36 -3.62
N GLU A 491 17.71 4.63 -2.34
CA GLU A 491 17.85 5.95 -1.72
C GLU A 491 16.98 7.04 -2.42
N PHE A 492 15.76 6.67 -2.82
CA PHE A 492 14.83 7.58 -3.49
C PHE A 492 14.60 8.86 -2.67
N LYS A 493 14.70 10.02 -3.34
CA LYS A 493 14.58 11.36 -2.72
C LYS A 493 15.55 11.59 -1.56
N LYS A 494 16.78 11.13 -1.73
CA LYS A 494 17.86 11.37 -0.76
C LYS A 494 18.04 12.86 -0.46
N GLY A 495 18.01 13.19 0.82
CA GLY A 495 18.16 14.57 1.32
C GLY A 495 16.88 15.39 1.26
N CYS A 496 15.79 14.87 0.71
CA CYS A 496 14.50 15.55 0.76
C CYS A 496 13.83 15.32 2.12
N THR A 497 13.14 16.33 2.62
CA THR A 497 12.25 16.21 3.77
C THR A 497 11.12 15.24 3.44
N ILE A 498 10.76 14.36 4.37
CA ILE A 498 9.74 13.34 4.14
C ILE A 498 8.37 13.99 3.94
N ASP A 499 7.93 14.79 4.91
CA ASP A 499 6.68 15.52 4.84
C ASP A 499 6.82 16.93 5.45
N LYS A 500 6.33 17.94 4.74
CA LYS A 500 6.18 19.32 5.23
C LYS A 500 4.76 19.85 5.00
N GLY A 501 3.82 18.93 4.87
CA GLY A 501 2.44 19.28 4.56
C GLY A 501 2.34 20.11 3.26
N PRO A 502 1.42 21.05 3.15
CA PRO A 502 1.16 21.79 1.92
C PRO A 502 2.26 22.81 1.54
N ASN A 503 3.38 22.85 2.26
CA ASN A 503 4.38 23.92 2.10
C ASN A 503 5.40 23.66 0.98
N ILE A 504 5.52 22.42 0.51
CA ILE A 504 6.41 22.05 -0.60
C ILE A 504 5.66 21.16 -1.59
N PRO A 505 6.01 21.21 -2.89
CA PRO A 505 5.47 20.29 -3.87
C PRO A 505 5.78 18.83 -3.50
N LEU A 506 4.83 17.93 -3.73
CA LEU A 506 5.00 16.49 -3.42
C LEU A 506 6.24 15.90 -4.08
N ARG A 507 6.52 16.28 -5.33
CA ARG A 507 7.71 15.84 -6.07
C ARG A 507 9.04 16.16 -5.37
N ASP A 508 9.07 17.17 -4.49
CA ASP A 508 10.27 17.62 -3.77
C ASP A 508 10.32 17.07 -2.34
N SER A 509 9.45 16.12 -2.00
CA SER A 509 9.33 15.49 -0.69
C SER A 509 9.69 14.00 -0.73
N GLY A 510 9.80 13.40 0.44
CA GLY A 510 9.95 11.94 0.58
C GLY A 510 8.70 11.14 0.22
N ARG A 511 7.58 11.83 -0.09
CA ARG A 511 6.31 11.27 -0.59
C ARG A 511 6.13 11.49 -2.10
N ALA A 512 7.20 11.76 -2.83
CA ALA A 512 7.17 11.93 -4.27
C ALA A 512 6.67 10.68 -5.00
N TYR A 513 6.21 10.85 -6.25
CA TYR A 513 5.78 9.73 -7.08
C TYR A 513 6.96 8.84 -7.48
N PHE A 514 6.81 7.53 -7.29
CA PHE A 514 7.86 6.54 -7.49
C PHE A 514 7.78 5.81 -8.84
N GLY A 515 6.64 5.85 -9.51
CA GLY A 515 6.35 5.02 -10.68
C GLY A 515 7.38 5.13 -11.82
N GLY A 516 8.03 6.29 -11.97
CA GLY A 516 9.08 6.45 -12.97
C GLY A 516 10.25 5.46 -12.81
N TYR A 517 10.58 5.08 -11.57
CA TYR A 517 11.69 4.16 -11.25
C TYR A 517 11.34 2.69 -11.45
N ILE A 518 10.06 2.36 -11.58
CA ILE A 518 9.55 1.00 -11.73
C ILE A 518 8.80 0.77 -13.05
N LYS A 519 9.01 1.67 -14.04
CA LYS A 519 8.54 1.44 -15.42
C LYS A 519 9.28 0.26 -16.04
N GLY A 520 8.52 -0.61 -16.68
CA GLY A 520 8.98 -1.88 -17.26
C GLY A 520 8.33 -3.07 -16.58
N ASP A 521 8.76 -4.24 -16.98
CA ASP A 521 8.21 -5.52 -16.55
C ASP A 521 9.29 -6.42 -15.98
N VAL A 522 8.87 -7.42 -15.20
CA VAL A 522 9.73 -8.46 -14.66
C VAL A 522 8.96 -9.78 -14.59
N ASN A 523 9.62 -10.90 -14.87
CA ASN A 523 9.02 -12.23 -14.72
C ASN A 523 9.50 -12.85 -13.40
N VAL A 524 8.60 -12.99 -12.44
CA VAL A 524 8.93 -13.51 -11.11
C VAL A 524 8.48 -14.96 -11.00
N SER A 525 9.42 -15.83 -10.69
CA SER A 525 9.17 -17.26 -10.45
C SER A 525 8.88 -17.57 -8.99
N ASP A 526 9.52 -16.85 -8.06
CA ASP A 526 9.34 -16.94 -6.62
C ASP A 526 9.88 -15.66 -5.95
N PHE A 527 9.69 -15.51 -4.65
CA PHE A 527 10.16 -14.34 -3.88
C PHE A 527 11.67 -14.13 -4.04
N GLY A 528 12.07 -12.99 -4.58
CA GLY A 528 13.46 -12.67 -4.88
C GLY A 528 14.06 -13.40 -6.08
N GLU A 529 13.29 -14.22 -6.80
CA GLU A 529 13.73 -14.96 -7.97
C GLU A 529 13.00 -14.49 -9.23
N TYR A 530 13.71 -13.82 -10.12
CA TYR A 530 13.14 -13.23 -11.32
C TYR A 530 14.08 -13.26 -12.52
N THR A 531 13.50 -13.03 -13.69
CA THR A 531 14.19 -12.92 -14.99
C THR A 531 13.56 -11.80 -15.81
N ASN A 532 14.23 -11.41 -16.89
CA ASN A 532 13.69 -10.50 -17.90
C ASN A 532 13.19 -9.15 -17.35
N ALA A 533 13.87 -8.61 -16.35
CA ALA A 533 13.57 -7.25 -15.92
C ALA A 533 13.91 -6.25 -17.04
N THR A 534 12.99 -5.31 -17.31
CA THR A 534 13.10 -4.33 -18.40
C THR A 534 12.96 -2.90 -17.89
N GLY A 535 13.30 -1.94 -18.74
CA GLY A 535 13.13 -0.52 -18.45
C GLY A 535 13.84 -0.05 -17.18
N ASN A 536 13.27 0.95 -16.53
CA ASN A 536 13.79 1.51 -15.28
C ASN A 536 13.71 0.51 -14.12
N MET A 537 12.72 -0.38 -14.15
CA MET A 537 12.57 -1.47 -13.18
C MET A 537 13.83 -2.36 -13.14
N ALA A 538 14.43 -2.68 -14.29
CA ALA A 538 15.66 -3.46 -14.34
C ALA A 538 16.83 -2.77 -13.62
N ALA A 539 16.96 -1.47 -13.81
CA ALA A 539 17.97 -0.67 -13.15
C ALA A 539 17.71 -0.57 -11.63
N THR A 540 16.47 -0.37 -11.23
CA THR A 540 16.06 -0.34 -9.80
C THR A 540 16.33 -1.69 -9.12
N LEU A 541 15.93 -2.80 -9.71
CA LEU A 541 16.15 -4.15 -9.15
C LEU A 541 17.64 -4.53 -9.11
N SER A 542 18.47 -3.96 -9.99
CA SER A 542 19.93 -4.18 -10.00
C SER A 542 20.72 -3.19 -9.16
N HIS A 543 20.04 -2.21 -8.55
CA HIS A 543 20.72 -1.27 -7.63
C HIS A 543 21.33 -2.03 -6.45
N PRO A 544 22.52 -1.66 -5.96
CA PRO A 544 23.20 -2.39 -4.90
C PRO A 544 22.40 -2.58 -3.61
N LEU A 545 21.60 -1.59 -3.21
CA LEU A 545 20.70 -1.73 -2.05
C LEU A 545 19.55 -2.68 -2.35
N SER A 546 18.98 -2.66 -3.57
CA SER A 546 17.94 -3.61 -3.98
C SER A 546 18.47 -5.05 -3.93
N LEU A 547 19.68 -5.29 -4.46
CA LEU A 547 20.33 -6.61 -4.39
C LEU A 547 20.63 -7.02 -2.94
N HIS A 548 21.01 -6.09 -2.09
CA HIS A 548 21.19 -6.32 -0.67
C HIS A 548 19.89 -6.76 0.02
N ILE A 549 18.79 -6.04 -0.25
CA ILE A 549 17.46 -6.36 0.29
C ILE A 549 16.96 -7.72 -0.19
N GLN A 550 17.08 -8.01 -1.49
CA GLN A 550 16.70 -9.30 -2.05
C GLN A 550 17.41 -10.44 -1.32
N ARG A 551 18.71 -10.31 -1.07
CA ARG A 551 19.48 -11.31 -0.34
C ARG A 551 19.10 -11.38 1.14
N LEU A 552 18.84 -10.25 1.80
CA LEU A 552 18.38 -10.22 3.19
C LEU A 552 17.02 -10.93 3.34
N ASN A 553 16.08 -10.67 2.44
CA ASN A 553 14.79 -11.36 2.39
C ASN A 553 14.99 -12.88 2.21
N ALA A 554 15.82 -13.30 1.26
CA ALA A 554 16.10 -14.71 1.00
C ALA A 554 16.75 -15.40 2.23
N ILE A 555 17.71 -14.75 2.89
CA ILE A 555 18.36 -15.28 4.10
C ILE A 555 17.34 -15.41 5.25
N ARG A 556 16.53 -14.37 5.48
CA ARG A 556 15.49 -14.40 6.51
C ARG A 556 14.47 -15.50 6.24
N MET A 557 13.99 -15.62 5.00
CA MET A 557 12.99 -16.62 4.61
C MET A 557 13.52 -18.06 4.79
N ALA A 558 14.76 -18.31 4.43
CA ALA A 558 15.36 -19.64 4.54
C ALA A 558 15.67 -20.09 5.97
N ILE A 559 15.72 -19.16 6.95
CA ILE A 559 16.17 -19.46 8.32
C ILE A 559 15.07 -19.18 9.33
N PRO A 560 14.29 -20.18 9.79
CA PRO A 560 13.21 -20.00 10.75
C PRO A 560 13.62 -19.27 12.04
N ALA A 561 14.85 -19.47 12.50
CA ALA A 561 15.39 -18.76 13.66
C ALA A 561 15.39 -17.23 13.47
N LEU A 562 15.63 -16.72 12.26
CA LEU A 562 15.63 -15.29 11.99
C LEU A 562 14.21 -14.71 11.93
N ARG A 563 13.23 -15.52 11.57
CA ARG A 563 11.82 -15.10 11.51
C ARG A 563 11.14 -15.15 12.89
N LYS A 564 11.18 -16.30 13.53
CA LYS A 564 10.38 -16.64 14.74
C LYS A 564 11.19 -16.78 16.01
N GLY A 565 12.52 -16.90 15.89
CA GLY A 565 13.39 -17.24 17.03
C GLY A 565 13.50 -16.12 18.04
N GLN A 566 13.66 -16.50 19.27
CA GLN A 566 14.18 -15.59 20.30
C GLN A 566 15.69 -15.40 20.15
N TYR A 567 16.25 -14.39 20.76
CA TYR A 567 17.67 -14.09 20.66
C TYR A 567 18.38 -14.10 22.02
N SER A 568 19.71 -14.20 21.98
CA SER A 568 20.57 -13.95 23.12
C SER A 568 21.91 -13.37 22.69
N THR A 569 22.45 -12.51 23.49
CA THR A 569 23.79 -11.91 23.35
C THR A 569 24.83 -12.59 24.23
N SER A 570 24.41 -13.51 25.10
CA SER A 570 25.32 -14.22 26.01
C SER A 570 26.40 -15.00 25.26
N GLY A 571 27.66 -14.82 25.62
CA GLY A 571 28.79 -15.50 24.97
C GLY A 571 29.06 -15.03 23.52
N CYS A 572 28.64 -13.81 23.14
CA CYS A 572 28.96 -13.16 21.87
C CYS A 572 29.98 -12.04 22.12
N SER A 573 31.10 -12.02 21.40
CA SER A 573 32.16 -11.03 21.61
C SER A 573 32.07 -9.80 20.69
N GLY A 574 31.30 -9.89 19.60
CA GLY A 574 31.13 -8.80 18.66
C GLY A 574 30.11 -7.75 19.16
N SER A 575 30.29 -6.49 18.75
CA SER A 575 29.41 -5.38 19.18
C SER A 575 27.97 -5.51 18.69
N MET A 576 27.77 -6.06 17.48
CA MET A 576 26.48 -6.41 16.93
C MET A 576 26.46 -7.89 16.56
N SER A 577 26.43 -8.72 17.60
CA SER A 577 26.40 -10.17 17.45
C SER A 577 25.43 -10.79 18.42
N PHE A 578 24.70 -11.79 17.94
CA PHE A 578 23.65 -12.47 18.69
C PHE A 578 23.41 -13.89 18.16
N LYS A 579 22.77 -14.67 18.98
CA LYS A 579 22.29 -16.01 18.68
C LYS A 579 20.79 -15.94 18.48
N ARG A 580 20.27 -16.70 17.54
CA ARG A 580 18.82 -16.83 17.30
C ARG A 580 18.45 -18.32 17.34
N ARG A 581 17.35 -18.68 17.96
CA ARG A 581 16.84 -20.04 17.90
C ARG A 581 15.31 -20.08 17.92
N TYR A 582 14.79 -20.98 17.10
CA TYR A 582 13.38 -21.36 17.05
C TYR A 582 13.24 -22.86 17.05
N THR A 583 12.35 -23.40 17.91
CA THR A 583 12.05 -24.82 18.01
C THR A 583 10.55 -25.04 18.05
N ASP A 584 10.10 -26.05 17.31
CA ASP A 584 8.78 -26.67 17.41
C ASP A 584 8.88 -28.18 17.18
N ASP A 585 7.74 -28.85 17.02
CA ASP A 585 7.74 -30.31 16.81
C ASP A 585 8.54 -30.75 15.58
N THR A 586 8.61 -29.91 14.56
CA THR A 586 9.22 -30.19 13.24
C THR A 586 10.51 -29.42 12.97
N THR A 587 10.75 -28.34 13.69
CA THR A 587 11.82 -27.39 13.44
C THR A 587 12.76 -27.29 14.63
N ASP A 588 14.06 -27.22 14.37
CA ASP A 588 15.08 -26.76 15.30
C ASP A 588 16.12 -25.97 14.51
N SER A 589 15.89 -24.67 14.40
CA SER A 589 16.72 -23.74 13.67
C SER A 589 17.52 -22.90 14.65
N TYR A 590 18.85 -22.93 14.50
CA TYR A 590 19.78 -22.18 15.37
C TYR A 590 20.79 -21.43 14.51
N ALA A 591 20.89 -20.13 14.69
CA ALA A 591 21.73 -19.24 13.92
C ALA A 591 22.60 -18.33 14.80
N LEU A 592 23.81 -18.09 14.36
CA LEU A 592 24.79 -17.17 14.96
C LEU A 592 25.01 -16.02 13.97
N VAL A 593 24.74 -14.79 14.40
CA VAL A 593 24.82 -13.60 13.52
C VAL A 593 25.84 -12.63 14.05
N THR A 594 26.67 -12.09 13.17
CA THR A 594 27.52 -10.91 13.44
C THR A 594 27.46 -9.96 12.26
N ILE A 595 27.34 -8.65 12.55
CA ILE A 595 27.20 -7.58 11.55
C ILE A 595 28.39 -6.64 11.68
N SER A 596 28.98 -6.27 10.55
CA SER A 596 30.08 -5.28 10.39
C SER A 596 31.36 -5.57 11.15
N GLY A 597 31.43 -6.65 11.90
CA GLY A 597 32.56 -7.02 12.73
C GLY A 597 32.66 -8.51 12.96
N SER A 598 33.83 -8.98 13.39
CA SER A 598 34.03 -10.38 13.79
C SER A 598 33.49 -10.64 15.18
N SER A 599 33.05 -11.89 15.44
CA SER A 599 32.60 -12.33 16.74
C SER A 599 33.08 -13.75 17.04
N THR A 600 33.45 -14.00 18.29
CA THR A 600 33.55 -15.35 18.82
C THR A 600 32.30 -15.65 19.64
N PHE A 601 31.64 -16.73 19.27
CA PHE A 601 30.45 -17.27 19.96
C PHE A 601 30.89 -18.42 20.86
N THR A 602 30.54 -18.35 22.14
CA THR A 602 30.84 -19.39 23.13
C THR A 602 29.55 -19.96 23.69
N ASN A 603 29.63 -21.13 24.34
CA ASN A 603 28.46 -21.88 24.85
C ASN A 603 27.40 -22.10 23.76
N ILE A 604 27.83 -22.56 22.59
CA ILE A 604 26.95 -22.90 21.49
C ILE A 604 26.87 -24.42 21.33
N LEU A 605 25.84 -24.89 20.61
CA LEU A 605 25.67 -26.32 20.33
C LEU A 605 26.83 -26.83 19.46
N ASN A 606 27.28 -28.04 19.71
CA ASN A 606 28.22 -28.75 18.85
C ASN A 606 27.53 -29.23 17.57
N GLY A 607 28.23 -29.23 16.46
CA GLY A 607 27.71 -29.67 15.17
C GLY A 607 28.31 -28.89 14.01
N THR A 608 27.77 -29.10 12.83
CA THR A 608 28.23 -28.43 11.60
C THR A 608 27.40 -27.16 11.38
N TYR A 609 28.10 -26.04 11.27
CA TYR A 609 27.55 -24.73 10.95
C TYR A 609 27.97 -24.33 9.54
N ILE A 610 27.02 -23.81 8.78
CA ILE A 610 27.27 -23.30 7.43
C ILE A 610 26.84 -21.82 7.40
N ASP A 611 27.74 -20.95 6.95
CA ASP A 611 27.44 -19.53 6.80
C ASP A 611 26.54 -19.28 5.58
N ALA A 612 25.36 -18.74 5.79
CA ALA A 612 24.40 -18.46 4.73
C ALA A 612 24.86 -17.37 3.75
N VAL A 613 25.85 -16.55 4.14
CA VAL A 613 26.41 -15.47 3.31
C VAL A 613 27.50 -15.96 2.37
N THR A 614 28.48 -16.72 2.90
CA THR A 614 29.67 -17.12 2.14
C THR A 614 29.70 -18.61 1.78
N GLY A 615 28.95 -19.46 2.50
CA GLY A 615 28.99 -20.90 2.39
C GLY A 615 30.15 -21.53 3.21
N ASP A 616 30.88 -20.73 4.00
CA ASP A 616 31.92 -21.26 4.88
C ASP A 616 31.33 -22.28 5.84
N THR A 617 32.04 -23.37 6.09
CA THR A 617 31.59 -24.49 6.90
C THR A 617 32.54 -24.71 8.08
N GLN A 618 32.03 -24.68 9.29
CA GLN A 618 32.79 -24.94 10.52
C GLN A 618 32.15 -26.08 11.34
N THR A 619 32.98 -26.99 11.80
CA THR A 619 32.55 -28.07 12.72
C THR A 619 32.94 -27.70 14.14
N VAL A 620 31.94 -27.49 14.97
CA VAL A 620 32.09 -27.16 16.39
C VAL A 620 32.04 -28.42 17.24
N THR A 621 33.04 -28.61 18.07
CA THR A 621 33.16 -29.77 19.01
C THR A 621 33.35 -29.32 20.45
N ASN A 622 33.66 -28.06 20.68
CA ASN A 622 33.97 -27.47 21.99
C ASN A 622 33.08 -26.28 22.36
N GLY A 623 31.94 -26.17 21.72
CA GLY A 623 30.97 -25.09 21.99
C GLY A 623 31.44 -23.70 21.61
N THR A 624 32.41 -23.57 20.69
CA THR A 624 32.99 -22.28 20.27
C THR A 624 33.11 -22.20 18.76
N LEU A 625 32.69 -21.06 18.18
CA LEU A 625 32.84 -20.72 16.76
C LEU A 625 33.30 -19.26 16.62
N THR A 626 34.25 -19.01 15.75
CA THR A 626 34.67 -17.64 15.42
C THR A 626 34.21 -17.30 13.99
N ALA A 627 33.36 -16.29 13.88
CA ALA A 627 32.91 -15.71 12.62
C ALA A 627 33.78 -14.49 12.29
N THR A 628 34.49 -14.55 11.16
CA THR A 628 35.29 -13.42 10.68
C THR A 628 34.47 -12.60 9.69
N CYS A 629 34.23 -11.34 10.03
CA CYS A 629 33.51 -10.38 9.22
C CYS A 629 34.18 -9.02 9.26
N SER A 630 34.23 -8.33 8.13
CA SER A 630 34.72 -6.97 8.03
C SER A 630 33.90 -6.18 7.00
N GLY A 631 33.90 -4.86 7.16
CA GLY A 631 33.17 -3.95 6.29
C GLY A 631 31.76 -3.67 6.79
N LYS A 632 31.38 -2.38 6.75
CA LYS A 632 30.09 -1.89 7.20
C LYS A 632 28.98 -2.50 6.36
N GLY A 633 27.90 -2.95 7.00
CA GLY A 633 26.79 -3.63 6.33
C GLY A 633 27.02 -5.11 5.97
N ASN A 634 28.27 -5.58 6.01
CA ASN A 634 28.59 -7.01 5.86
C ASN A 634 28.18 -7.81 7.11
N MET A 635 27.89 -9.07 6.91
CA MET A 635 27.50 -9.95 8.01
C MET A 635 27.94 -11.39 7.78
N ARG A 636 27.83 -12.20 8.85
CA ARG A 636 27.89 -13.66 8.81
C ARG A 636 26.67 -14.22 9.53
N VAL A 637 26.12 -15.27 8.96
CA VAL A 637 24.95 -15.97 9.50
C VAL A 637 25.26 -17.47 9.47
N TYR A 638 25.92 -17.97 10.52
CA TYR A 638 26.23 -19.38 10.65
C TYR A 638 25.03 -20.16 11.19
N VAL A 639 24.50 -21.08 10.40
CA VAL A 639 23.33 -21.87 10.73
C VAL A 639 23.73 -23.30 11.06
N LEU A 640 23.32 -23.82 12.20
CA LEU A 640 23.54 -25.20 12.61
C LEU A 640 22.70 -26.15 11.77
N THR A 641 23.33 -27.15 11.18
CA THR A 641 22.59 -28.27 10.60
C THR A 641 22.09 -29.18 11.70
N THR A 642 20.78 -29.26 11.88
CA THR A 642 20.12 -30.18 12.83
C THR A 642 19.39 -31.29 12.09
N SER A 643 18.97 -32.32 12.81
CA SER A 643 18.18 -33.41 12.22
C SER A 643 16.79 -32.96 11.75
N LYS A 644 16.25 -31.92 12.36
CA LYS A 644 14.93 -31.34 12.01
C LYS A 644 15.06 -30.26 10.93
N THR A 645 16.13 -29.44 11.00
CA THR A 645 16.30 -28.28 10.11
C THR A 645 17.74 -28.24 9.61
N PRO A 646 18.01 -28.69 8.40
CA PRO A 646 19.34 -28.56 7.81
C PRO A 646 19.67 -27.10 7.54
N ALA A 647 20.92 -26.71 7.66
CA ALA A 647 21.39 -25.39 7.23
C ALA A 647 21.09 -25.18 5.73
N PRO A 648 20.62 -24.01 5.30
CA PRO A 648 20.28 -23.78 3.90
C PRO A 648 21.51 -23.75 2.98
N GLY A 649 22.70 -23.61 3.55
CA GLY A 649 23.92 -23.38 2.77
C GLY A 649 24.03 -21.90 2.35
N LYS A 650 24.89 -21.63 1.39
CA LYS A 650 25.07 -20.29 0.85
C LYS A 650 23.81 -19.82 0.09
N ILE A 651 23.37 -18.63 0.38
CA ILE A 651 22.25 -17.97 -0.30
C ILE A 651 22.82 -16.85 -1.19
N GLY A 652 22.41 -16.88 -2.47
CA GLY A 652 22.97 -16.01 -3.50
C GLY A 652 24.13 -16.67 -4.26
N THR A 653 24.39 -16.20 -5.46
CA THR A 653 25.29 -16.84 -6.43
C THR A 653 26.71 -16.29 -6.43
N ASP A 654 26.92 -15.03 -6.04
CA ASP A 654 28.24 -14.44 -6.00
C ASP A 654 29.07 -14.95 -4.82
N GLY A 655 30.36 -15.11 -4.99
CA GLY A 655 31.28 -15.51 -3.92
C GLY A 655 31.65 -14.39 -2.94
N LYS A 656 30.97 -13.25 -3.04
CA LYS A 656 31.31 -12.01 -2.33
C LYS A 656 30.50 -11.86 -1.05
N TYR A 657 30.84 -10.86 -0.26
CA TYR A 657 30.08 -10.44 0.88
C TYR A 657 28.68 -9.99 0.47
N LEU A 658 27.76 -10.03 1.40
CA LEU A 658 26.39 -9.57 1.21
C LEU A 658 26.36 -8.11 0.73
N TYR A 659 27.18 -7.26 1.33
CA TYR A 659 27.40 -5.88 0.93
C TYR A 659 28.90 -5.56 0.98
N THR A 660 29.43 -4.82 0.01
CA THR A 660 30.83 -4.38 0.02
C THR A 660 30.94 -3.03 0.70
N SER A 661 32.00 -2.83 1.49
CA SER A 661 32.27 -1.54 2.13
C SER A 661 32.73 -0.44 1.15
N ALA A 662 32.88 -0.76 -0.13
CA ALA A 662 33.14 0.26 -1.13
C ALA A 662 31.90 1.16 -1.25
N PRO A 663 32.07 2.48 -1.23
CA PRO A 663 30.97 3.39 -1.46
C PRO A 663 30.29 3.01 -2.78
N VAL A 664 29.01 2.73 -2.72
CA VAL A 664 28.24 2.60 -3.94
C VAL A 664 27.98 4.03 -4.40
N THR A 665 28.50 4.33 -5.58
CA THR A 665 28.20 5.61 -6.21
C THR A 665 26.71 5.78 -6.34
N ALA A 666 26.27 7.02 -6.28
CA ALA A 666 24.91 7.45 -6.50
C ALA A 666 24.17 6.63 -7.59
N PRO A 667 22.84 6.57 -7.56
CA PRO A 667 22.04 5.93 -8.61
C PRO A 667 22.61 6.23 -9.98
N GLN A 668 22.58 5.26 -10.87
CA GLN A 668 23.05 5.44 -12.24
C GLN A 668 22.35 6.64 -12.87
N ALA A 669 22.99 7.31 -13.83
CA ALA A 669 22.43 8.44 -14.55
C ALA A 669 21.02 8.11 -15.06
N GLY A 670 20.02 8.90 -14.65
CA GLY A 670 18.59 8.64 -14.88
C GLY A 670 17.76 8.43 -13.61
N TYR A 671 18.40 8.26 -12.46
CA TYR A 671 17.74 8.10 -11.15
C TYR A 671 17.80 9.36 -10.27
N ASP A 672 17.89 10.53 -10.85
CA ASP A 672 17.96 11.77 -10.06
C ASP A 672 16.58 12.25 -9.56
N GLY A 673 15.50 11.53 -9.91
CA GLY A 673 14.13 11.87 -9.54
C GLY A 673 13.59 13.12 -10.22
N THR A 674 14.42 13.83 -10.98
CA THR A 674 14.02 15.05 -11.68
C THR A 674 13.68 14.80 -13.15
N GLN A 675 14.25 13.78 -13.76
CA GLN A 675 14.03 13.47 -15.17
C GLN A 675 12.79 12.61 -15.42
N GLU A 676 12.43 11.71 -14.52
CA GLU A 676 11.33 10.78 -14.76
C GLU A 676 9.95 11.33 -14.37
N GLU A 677 9.89 12.26 -13.44
CA GLU A 677 8.65 12.99 -13.13
C GLU A 677 8.24 13.93 -14.28
N LEU A 678 9.20 14.26 -15.16
CA LEU A 678 8.97 15.11 -16.35
C LEU A 678 8.67 14.28 -17.61
N THR A 679 8.96 12.99 -17.64
CA THR A 679 8.83 12.13 -18.83
C THR A 679 7.46 11.46 -18.98
N ASP A 680 6.52 11.64 -18.05
CA ASP A 680 5.11 11.37 -18.33
C ASP A 680 4.44 12.45 -19.21
N GLU A 681 5.24 13.42 -19.71
CA GLU A 681 4.87 14.18 -20.91
C GLU A 681 4.99 13.24 -22.12
N PRO A 682 3.93 13.06 -22.92
CA PRO A 682 4.07 12.38 -24.21
C PRO A 682 5.04 13.19 -25.08
N GLY A 683 6.21 12.64 -25.29
CA GLY A 683 7.33 13.05 -26.13
C GLY A 683 7.32 14.39 -26.80
N GLY A 684 8.11 15.34 -26.30
CA GLY A 684 8.74 16.36 -27.13
C GLY A 684 10.02 15.79 -27.74
N GLY A 685 10.05 15.58 -29.04
CA GLY A 685 11.10 14.88 -29.73
C GLY A 685 12.46 15.57 -29.68
N GLY A 686 13.50 14.79 -29.44
CA GLY A 686 14.88 15.04 -29.79
C GLY A 686 15.44 13.77 -30.42
N GLU A 687 15.77 13.83 -31.69
CA GLU A 687 16.28 12.73 -32.49
C GLU A 687 17.51 12.05 -31.89
N SER A 688 17.49 10.73 -31.71
CA SER A 688 18.57 9.87 -32.20
C SER A 688 18.10 8.41 -32.26
N GLY A 689 18.29 7.81 -33.38
CA GLY A 689 17.74 6.65 -33.98
C GLY A 689 17.91 5.32 -33.23
N GLY A 690 16.89 4.52 -33.41
CA GLY A 690 16.86 3.08 -33.11
C GLY A 690 15.42 2.63 -33.07
N GLY A 691 14.85 2.22 -34.20
CA GLY A 691 13.44 1.98 -34.38
C GLY A 691 12.88 0.84 -33.53
N ASN A 692 11.74 1.09 -32.93
CA ASN A 692 10.63 0.16 -32.80
C ASN A 692 9.39 0.96 -33.20
N GLU A 693 8.66 0.46 -34.16
CA GLU A 693 7.42 1.04 -34.66
C GLU A 693 6.37 0.99 -33.55
N GLU A 694 5.98 2.14 -33.00
CA GLU A 694 4.74 2.27 -32.24
C GLU A 694 3.58 1.98 -33.19
N GLU A 695 2.70 1.10 -32.78
CA GLU A 695 1.48 0.77 -33.53
C GLU A 695 0.61 2.04 -33.58
N VAL A 696 0.53 2.68 -34.73
CA VAL A 696 -0.31 3.86 -34.96
C VAL A 696 -1.76 3.41 -34.91
N ILE A 697 -2.45 3.72 -33.81
CA ILE A 697 -3.88 3.48 -33.69
C ILE A 697 -4.59 4.45 -34.64
N GLU A 698 -5.04 3.96 -35.80
CA GLU A 698 -5.87 4.75 -36.69
C GLU A 698 -7.28 4.91 -36.12
N PRO A 699 -7.88 6.13 -36.16
CA PRO A 699 -9.25 6.36 -35.75
C PRO A 699 -10.25 5.39 -36.41
N TYR A 700 -11.19 4.88 -35.63
CA TYR A 700 -12.23 3.98 -36.09
C TYR A 700 -13.58 4.30 -35.46
N VAL A 701 -14.66 3.84 -36.08
CA VAL A 701 -16.06 4.06 -35.68
C VAL A 701 -16.72 2.72 -35.43
N GLU A 702 -17.43 2.59 -34.33
CA GLU A 702 -18.22 1.39 -34.05
C GLU A 702 -19.47 1.33 -34.93
N PRO A 703 -19.97 0.16 -35.28
CA PRO A 703 -21.20 0.03 -36.08
C PRO A 703 -22.39 0.73 -35.44
N GLY A 704 -22.94 1.73 -36.12
CA GLY A 704 -24.08 2.53 -35.66
C GLY A 704 -23.75 3.70 -34.72
N GLU A 705 -22.49 3.90 -34.41
CA GLU A 705 -22.06 5.00 -33.55
C GLU A 705 -22.21 6.37 -34.25
N GLN A 706 -22.69 7.36 -33.47
CA GLN A 706 -22.73 8.75 -33.87
C GLN A 706 -21.58 9.48 -33.17
N CYS A 707 -20.54 9.87 -33.91
CA CYS A 707 -19.35 10.46 -33.29
C CYS A 707 -18.65 11.46 -34.20
N VAL A 708 -17.77 12.24 -33.60
CA VAL A 708 -16.83 13.15 -34.27
C VAL A 708 -15.45 13.02 -33.67
N PHE A 709 -14.41 13.26 -34.50
CA PHE A 709 -13.02 13.27 -34.09
C PHE A 709 -12.45 14.68 -34.25
N PHE A 710 -11.53 15.06 -33.39
CA PHE A 710 -10.82 16.32 -33.50
C PHE A 710 -9.33 16.13 -33.19
N GLU A 711 -8.50 16.58 -34.10
CA GLU A 711 -7.06 16.65 -33.93
C GLU A 711 -6.69 17.95 -33.23
N ARG A 712 -6.18 17.81 -32.01
CA ARG A 712 -5.81 18.94 -31.16
C ARG A 712 -4.50 19.61 -31.68
N PRO A 713 -4.48 20.91 -31.89
CA PRO A 713 -3.23 21.63 -32.16
C PRO A 713 -2.28 21.53 -30.95
N SER A 714 -0.99 21.39 -31.17
CA SER A 714 0.02 21.31 -30.11
C SER A 714 0.02 22.52 -29.16
N SER A 715 -0.46 23.67 -29.61
CA SER A 715 -0.60 24.92 -28.85
C SER A 715 -1.78 24.93 -27.85
N TRP A 716 -2.70 23.98 -27.93
CA TRP A 716 -3.87 23.90 -27.04
C TRP A 716 -3.56 23.07 -25.78
N GLY A 717 -4.29 23.35 -24.71
CA GLY A 717 -4.31 22.47 -23.53
C GLY A 717 -4.76 21.05 -23.85
N LYS A 718 -4.40 20.08 -23.03
CA LYS A 718 -4.71 18.65 -23.25
C LYS A 718 -6.21 18.32 -23.11
N THR A 719 -7.00 19.16 -22.48
CA THR A 719 -8.45 19.01 -22.42
C THR A 719 -9.07 19.54 -23.70
N VAL A 720 -9.77 18.70 -24.43
CA VAL A 720 -10.56 19.10 -25.60
C VAL A 720 -12.03 18.87 -25.33
N ARG A 721 -12.84 19.85 -25.67
CA ARG A 721 -14.29 19.80 -25.50
C ARG A 721 -14.98 19.96 -26.85
N ALA A 722 -16.09 19.26 -27.03
CA ALA A 722 -17.00 19.43 -28.15
C ALA A 722 -18.24 20.20 -27.68
N TYR A 723 -18.56 21.26 -28.37
CA TYR A 723 -19.83 21.97 -28.23
C TYR A 723 -20.61 21.80 -29.51
N ALA A 724 -21.62 20.92 -29.54
CA ALA A 724 -22.47 20.66 -30.69
C ALA A 724 -23.89 21.18 -30.46
N TYR A 725 -24.47 21.72 -31.52
CA TYR A 725 -25.83 22.22 -31.56
C TYR A 725 -26.42 22.11 -32.94
N TYR A 726 -27.73 22.11 -33.06
CA TYR A 726 -28.40 22.26 -34.35
C TYR A 726 -29.39 23.41 -34.31
N ARG A 727 -29.70 23.94 -35.51
CA ARG A 727 -30.77 24.90 -35.70
C ARG A 727 -31.99 24.14 -36.22
N ASN A 728 -33.10 24.21 -35.48
CA ASN A 728 -34.36 23.58 -35.88
C ASN A 728 -35.02 24.35 -37.04
N THR A 729 -36.16 23.88 -37.56
CA THR A 729 -36.89 24.48 -38.65
C THR A 729 -37.35 25.92 -38.37
N ASP A 730 -37.47 26.29 -37.10
CA ASP A 730 -37.84 27.64 -36.64
C ASP A 730 -36.64 28.55 -36.45
N GLY A 731 -35.41 28.07 -36.69
CA GLY A 731 -34.17 28.78 -36.54
C GLY A 731 -33.64 28.83 -35.12
N ASN A 732 -34.30 28.19 -34.16
CA ASN A 732 -33.85 28.14 -32.77
C ASN A 732 -32.66 27.17 -32.59
N VAL A 733 -31.71 27.54 -31.70
CA VAL A 733 -30.56 26.73 -31.35
C VAL A 733 -30.95 25.66 -30.31
N VAL A 734 -30.72 24.39 -30.63
CA VAL A 734 -30.87 23.26 -29.70
C VAL A 734 -29.48 22.73 -29.41
N LYS A 735 -29.07 22.78 -28.15
CA LYS A 735 -27.76 22.31 -27.67
C LYS A 735 -27.78 20.81 -27.49
N VAL A 736 -26.73 20.09 -27.90
CA VAL A 736 -26.64 18.63 -27.86
C VAL A 736 -25.54 18.13 -26.95
N CYS A 737 -24.52 18.97 -26.68
CA CYS A 737 -23.40 18.67 -25.80
C CYS A 737 -23.39 19.55 -24.54
N GLY A 738 -24.56 19.90 -24.00
CA GLY A 738 -24.66 20.80 -22.85
C GLY A 738 -24.43 22.28 -23.17
N ASP A 739 -24.24 23.08 -22.13
CA ASP A 739 -23.92 24.52 -22.26
C ASP A 739 -22.45 24.73 -22.67
N TRP A 740 -22.14 25.95 -23.17
CA TRP A 740 -20.77 26.33 -23.45
C TRP A 740 -19.90 26.27 -22.17
N PRO A 741 -18.69 25.70 -22.20
CA PRO A 741 -17.85 25.31 -23.36
C PRO A 741 -18.10 23.89 -23.90
N GLY A 742 -19.14 23.20 -23.54
CA GLY A 742 -19.49 21.88 -24.03
C GLY A 742 -18.90 20.73 -23.22
N THR A 743 -19.03 19.51 -23.71
CA THR A 743 -18.63 18.29 -23.04
C THR A 743 -17.20 17.88 -23.41
N LYS A 744 -16.43 17.38 -22.44
CA LYS A 744 -15.07 16.88 -22.64
C LYS A 744 -15.07 15.70 -23.61
N MET A 745 -14.12 15.71 -24.54
CA MET A 745 -13.90 14.60 -25.49
C MET A 745 -12.94 13.58 -24.90
N THR A 746 -13.08 12.34 -25.30
CA THR A 746 -12.18 11.25 -24.94
C THR A 746 -10.92 11.28 -25.79
N TYR A 747 -9.75 11.18 -25.20
CA TYR A 747 -8.48 11.05 -25.92
C TYR A 747 -8.43 9.70 -26.64
N PHE A 748 -8.13 9.71 -27.93
CA PHE A 748 -8.13 8.51 -28.77
C PHE A 748 -6.69 8.02 -29.12
N GLY A 749 -5.71 8.89 -29.03
CA GLY A 749 -4.31 8.67 -29.44
C GLY A 749 -3.83 9.71 -30.44
N ASN A 750 -2.52 9.93 -30.57
CA ASN A 750 -1.89 10.82 -31.57
C ASN A 750 -2.48 12.25 -31.65
N ASN A 751 -2.78 12.88 -30.49
CA ASN A 751 -3.49 14.15 -30.39
C ASN A 751 -4.92 14.16 -30.94
N VAL A 752 -5.50 13.01 -31.21
CA VAL A 752 -6.87 12.88 -31.69
C VAL A 752 -7.79 12.62 -30.50
N TYR A 753 -8.92 13.31 -30.48
CA TYR A 753 -9.98 13.18 -29.49
C TYR A 753 -11.27 12.76 -30.18
N LYS A 754 -12.07 11.93 -29.51
CA LYS A 754 -13.35 11.44 -29.99
C LYS A 754 -14.48 11.90 -29.06
N TYR A 755 -15.58 12.32 -29.64
CA TYR A 755 -16.84 12.55 -28.92
C TYR A 755 -17.95 11.70 -29.54
N THR A 756 -18.64 10.91 -28.69
CA THR A 756 -19.75 10.04 -29.10
C THR A 756 -21.05 10.62 -28.60
N PHE A 757 -22.02 10.78 -29.48
CA PHE A 757 -23.37 11.26 -29.15
C PHE A 757 -24.23 10.04 -28.77
N THR A 758 -24.63 9.96 -27.50
CA THR A 758 -25.39 8.83 -26.96
C THR A 758 -26.90 8.96 -27.15
N ASP A 759 -27.42 10.19 -27.14
CA ASP A 759 -28.85 10.48 -27.10
C ASP A 759 -29.34 11.28 -28.31
N ALA A 760 -28.54 11.38 -29.36
CA ALA A 760 -28.89 12.18 -30.54
C ALA A 760 -28.26 11.60 -31.83
N THR A 761 -29.00 11.73 -32.93
CA THR A 761 -28.54 11.32 -34.26
C THR A 761 -28.13 12.59 -35.04
N ILE A 762 -26.88 12.63 -35.51
CA ILE A 762 -26.36 13.78 -36.26
C ILE A 762 -27.20 13.97 -37.56
N GLY A 763 -27.66 15.19 -37.73
CA GLY A 763 -28.53 15.56 -38.87
C GLY A 763 -30.02 15.45 -38.57
N GLU A 764 -30.45 14.89 -37.46
CA GLU A 764 -31.84 14.86 -37.04
C GLU A 764 -32.25 16.23 -36.47
N GLY A 765 -33.46 16.72 -36.85
CA GLY A 765 -34.05 17.94 -36.31
C GLY A 765 -33.54 19.24 -36.92
N GLY A 766 -32.51 19.22 -37.77
CA GLY A 766 -32.02 20.43 -38.44
C GLY A 766 -30.52 20.36 -38.89
N SER A 767 -29.96 21.51 -39.18
CA SER A 767 -28.55 21.62 -39.54
C SER A 767 -27.65 21.65 -38.33
N TRP A 768 -26.74 20.67 -38.20
CA TRP A 768 -25.86 20.49 -37.05
C TRP A 768 -24.52 21.20 -37.23
N TYR A 769 -24.03 21.76 -36.12
CA TYR A 769 -22.73 22.43 -36.03
C TYR A 769 -21.98 21.97 -34.81
N VAL A 770 -20.63 21.96 -34.92
CA VAL A 770 -19.73 21.60 -33.80
C VAL A 770 -18.58 22.59 -33.69
N LEU A 771 -18.24 22.95 -32.50
CA LEU A 771 -17.03 23.73 -32.15
C LEU A 771 -16.21 22.90 -31.18
N PHE A 772 -14.89 23.03 -31.31
CA PHE A 772 -13.94 22.42 -30.36
C PHE A 772 -13.20 23.53 -29.63
N ASN A 773 -12.90 23.30 -28.37
CA ASN A 773 -12.15 24.22 -27.52
C ASN A 773 -11.39 23.47 -26.42
N ASP A 774 -10.41 24.13 -25.80
CA ASP A 774 -9.62 23.57 -24.71
C ASP A 774 -10.09 23.97 -23.30
N GLY A 775 -11.20 24.74 -23.23
CA GLY A 775 -11.70 25.27 -21.96
C GLY A 775 -10.85 26.41 -21.35
N ALA A 776 -9.68 26.72 -21.94
CA ALA A 776 -8.72 27.70 -21.46
C ALA A 776 -8.60 28.96 -22.37
N GLY A 777 -9.49 29.09 -23.33
CA GLY A 777 -9.57 30.25 -24.20
C GLY A 777 -9.23 29.97 -25.67
N ASN A 778 -8.69 28.82 -26.02
CA ASN A 778 -8.50 28.40 -27.40
C ASN A 778 -9.74 27.70 -27.92
N GLN A 779 -10.14 28.04 -29.17
CA GLN A 779 -11.29 27.42 -29.82
C GLN A 779 -11.13 27.41 -31.33
N THR A 780 -11.88 26.52 -32.00
CA THR A 780 -12.06 26.55 -33.46
C THR A 780 -12.92 27.72 -33.87
N LYS A 781 -13.21 27.86 -35.19
CA LYS A 781 -14.07 28.88 -35.73
C LYS A 781 -15.36 29.06 -34.93
N GLY A 782 -15.75 30.29 -34.64
CA GLY A 782 -16.98 30.65 -33.91
C GLY A 782 -18.29 30.39 -34.66
N ASP A 783 -19.42 30.92 -34.16
CA ASP A 783 -20.75 30.68 -34.71
C ASP A 783 -20.92 31.18 -36.19
N PRO A 784 -21.41 30.35 -37.08
CA PRO A 784 -21.64 28.92 -36.92
C PRO A 784 -20.32 28.15 -36.90
N GLY A 785 -20.22 27.13 -36.04
CA GLY A 785 -19.09 26.22 -36.01
C GLY A 785 -18.90 25.46 -37.32
N PHE A 786 -18.12 24.38 -37.26
CA PHE A 786 -18.02 23.46 -38.42
C PHE A 786 -19.34 22.72 -38.60
N VAL A 787 -19.72 22.40 -39.84
CA VAL A 787 -20.84 21.50 -40.08
C VAL A 787 -20.54 20.17 -39.43
N CYS A 788 -21.43 19.72 -38.56
CA CYS A 788 -21.25 18.46 -37.81
C CYS A 788 -21.77 17.29 -38.67
N GLU A 789 -20.89 16.37 -39.00
CA GLU A 789 -21.19 15.17 -39.78
C GLU A 789 -20.74 13.91 -38.99
N ASN A 790 -21.48 12.83 -39.11
CA ASN A 790 -21.11 11.59 -38.43
C ASN A 790 -19.78 11.03 -38.91
N ALA A 791 -18.98 10.53 -37.98
CA ALA A 791 -17.63 9.99 -38.22
C ALA A 791 -16.63 10.99 -38.83
N ALA A 792 -16.95 12.30 -38.82
CA ALA A 792 -16.06 13.31 -39.39
C ALA A 792 -14.83 13.55 -38.46
N TYR A 793 -13.69 13.67 -39.11
CA TYR A 793 -12.40 14.03 -38.51
C TYR A 793 -12.13 15.50 -38.79
N TYR A 794 -11.94 16.28 -37.72
CA TYR A 794 -11.71 17.71 -37.80
C TYR A 794 -10.31 18.08 -37.34
N THR A 795 -9.77 19.10 -37.96
CA THR A 795 -8.60 19.84 -37.52
C THR A 795 -9.00 21.25 -37.12
N ILE A 796 -8.05 22.09 -36.74
CA ILE A 796 -8.28 23.52 -36.46
C ILE A 796 -8.87 24.26 -37.63
N ASP A 797 -8.60 23.82 -38.86
CA ASP A 797 -9.00 24.45 -40.12
C ASP A 797 -10.38 23.95 -40.62
N GLY A 798 -10.90 22.86 -40.09
CA GLY A 798 -12.20 22.31 -40.47
C GLY A 798 -12.19 20.79 -40.63
N LYS A 799 -13.22 20.25 -41.27
CA LYS A 799 -13.29 18.84 -41.59
C LYS A 799 -12.18 18.44 -42.57
N ASP A 800 -11.36 17.48 -42.18
CA ASP A 800 -10.30 16.92 -43.01
C ASP A 800 -10.85 15.71 -43.81
N HIS A 801 -11.37 14.70 -43.13
CA HIS A 801 -11.90 13.50 -43.77
C HIS A 801 -13.05 12.89 -42.98
N THR A 802 -13.61 11.77 -43.46
CA THR A 802 -14.55 10.95 -42.72
C THR A 802 -13.89 9.64 -42.38
N VAL A 803 -13.90 9.23 -41.10
CA VAL A 803 -13.36 7.95 -40.63
C VAL A 803 -14.25 6.83 -41.12
N THR A 804 -13.71 5.96 -41.96
CA THR A 804 -14.42 4.83 -42.56
C THR A 804 -14.01 3.47 -42.00
N LYS A 805 -12.94 3.44 -41.16
CA LYS A 805 -12.49 2.23 -40.49
C LYS A 805 -13.51 1.82 -39.44
N THR A 806 -14.08 0.64 -39.58
CA THR A 806 -14.94 0.05 -38.53
C THR A 806 -14.09 -0.73 -37.56
N GLY A 807 -14.39 -0.63 -36.25
CA GLY A 807 -13.68 -1.34 -35.19
C GLY A 807 -13.88 -2.85 -35.29
N ALA A 808 -13.13 -3.50 -36.18
CA ALA A 808 -12.91 -4.93 -36.13
C ALA A 808 -11.43 -5.14 -35.83
N VAL A 809 -11.07 -5.30 -34.58
CA VAL A 809 -9.73 -5.75 -34.23
C VAL A 809 -9.66 -7.24 -34.47
N GLU A 810 -8.97 -7.65 -35.55
CA GLU A 810 -8.37 -8.96 -35.59
C GLU A 810 -7.28 -9.02 -34.51
N SER A 811 -7.62 -9.57 -33.36
CA SER A 811 -6.62 -9.99 -32.39
C SER A 811 -6.32 -11.47 -32.59
N PRO A 812 -5.08 -11.87 -32.82
CA PRO A 812 -4.74 -13.28 -32.88
C PRO A 812 -4.58 -13.79 -31.46
N HIS A 813 -5.65 -14.31 -30.87
CA HIS A 813 -5.59 -15.37 -29.85
C HIS A 813 -6.99 -15.90 -29.55
N ASP A 814 -7.12 -17.21 -29.55
CA ASP A 814 -8.27 -18.04 -29.21
C ASP A 814 -9.01 -17.52 -27.97
N GLY A 815 -10.21 -16.96 -28.16
CA GLY A 815 -10.98 -16.46 -27.02
C GLY A 815 -12.48 -16.38 -27.32
N GLU A 816 -13.23 -17.22 -26.66
CA GLU A 816 -14.65 -17.03 -26.45
C GLU A 816 -14.87 -15.73 -25.67
N ARG A 817 -15.82 -14.89 -26.14
CA ARG A 817 -16.17 -13.63 -25.49
C ARG A 817 -17.66 -13.60 -25.13
N ILE A 818 -17.95 -13.19 -23.91
CA ILE A 818 -19.30 -12.95 -23.44
C ILE A 818 -19.36 -11.52 -22.91
N TYR A 819 -20.23 -10.68 -23.49
CA TYR A 819 -20.36 -9.28 -23.10
C TYR A 819 -21.82 -8.81 -23.26
N SER A 820 -22.19 -7.72 -22.60
CA SER A 820 -23.49 -7.09 -22.77
C SER A 820 -23.35 -5.72 -23.45
N ASN A 821 -24.30 -5.38 -24.29
CA ASN A 821 -24.44 -4.06 -24.88
C ASN A 821 -25.91 -3.62 -24.84
N GLY A 822 -26.20 -2.62 -24.01
CA GLY A 822 -27.55 -2.13 -23.79
C GLY A 822 -28.47 -3.21 -23.17
N ASN A 823 -29.46 -3.66 -23.93
CA ASN A 823 -30.45 -4.63 -23.51
C ASN A 823 -30.26 -6.07 -24.03
N ALA A 824 -29.06 -6.38 -24.53
CA ALA A 824 -28.74 -7.70 -25.05
C ALA A 824 -27.40 -8.23 -24.57
N ILE A 825 -27.29 -9.56 -24.49
CA ILE A 825 -26.03 -10.29 -24.22
C ILE A 825 -25.54 -10.89 -25.53
N PHE A 826 -24.25 -10.78 -25.78
CA PHE A 826 -23.54 -11.33 -26.93
C PHE A 826 -22.59 -12.42 -26.48
N ILE A 827 -22.70 -13.59 -27.11
CA ILE A 827 -21.86 -14.77 -26.85
C ILE A 827 -21.11 -15.07 -28.15
N ALA A 828 -19.82 -14.71 -28.20
CA ALA A 828 -18.96 -15.10 -29.30
C ALA A 828 -18.26 -16.41 -28.96
N SER A 829 -18.38 -17.42 -29.79
CA SER A 829 -17.85 -18.75 -29.56
C SER A 829 -17.28 -19.35 -30.84
N ASN A 830 -16.17 -20.06 -30.74
CA ASN A 830 -15.54 -20.75 -31.85
C ASN A 830 -16.23 -22.09 -32.20
N LYS A 831 -17.11 -22.55 -31.31
CA LYS A 831 -17.82 -23.82 -31.43
C LYS A 831 -19.27 -23.69 -30.99
N ALA A 832 -20.16 -24.44 -31.60
CA ALA A 832 -21.51 -24.53 -31.07
C ALA A 832 -21.51 -25.16 -29.68
N ARG A 833 -22.13 -24.46 -28.70
CA ARG A 833 -22.22 -24.93 -27.32
C ARG A 833 -23.46 -24.41 -26.61
N LYS A 834 -23.85 -25.08 -25.55
CA LYS A 834 -24.96 -24.66 -24.71
C LYS A 834 -24.46 -23.79 -23.57
N VAL A 835 -25.08 -22.62 -23.40
CA VAL A 835 -24.70 -21.64 -22.38
C VAL A 835 -25.91 -21.32 -21.51
N ALA A 836 -25.73 -21.42 -20.18
CA ALA A 836 -26.78 -21.09 -19.22
C ALA A 836 -26.59 -19.69 -18.66
N ILE A 837 -27.68 -18.94 -18.52
CA ILE A 837 -27.72 -17.57 -18.00
C ILE A 837 -28.43 -17.62 -16.65
N TYR A 838 -27.83 -17.09 -15.63
CA TYR A 838 -28.35 -17.09 -14.28
C TYR A 838 -28.63 -15.65 -13.82
N ASP A 839 -29.70 -15.44 -13.06
CA ASP A 839 -29.96 -14.18 -12.37
C ASP A 839 -29.14 -14.07 -11.07
N ILE A 840 -29.20 -12.91 -10.42
CA ILE A 840 -28.47 -12.61 -9.17
C ILE A 840 -28.82 -13.59 -8.02
N THR A 841 -29.92 -14.33 -8.12
CA THR A 841 -30.31 -15.33 -7.11
C THR A 841 -29.76 -16.72 -7.41
N GLY A 842 -28.98 -16.86 -8.51
CA GLY A 842 -28.46 -18.15 -8.98
C GLY A 842 -29.48 -19.02 -9.73
N ARG A 843 -30.67 -18.48 -10.06
CA ARG A 843 -31.66 -19.18 -10.86
C ARG A 843 -31.32 -19.08 -12.34
N CYS A 844 -31.32 -20.21 -13.06
CA CYS A 844 -31.16 -20.21 -14.51
C CYS A 844 -32.38 -19.58 -15.16
N VAL A 845 -32.22 -18.47 -15.83
CA VAL A 845 -33.26 -17.70 -16.49
C VAL A 845 -33.32 -17.94 -18.00
N ALA A 846 -32.25 -18.38 -18.59
CA ALA A 846 -32.20 -18.77 -19.98
C ALA A 846 -31.11 -19.85 -20.23
N SER A 847 -31.35 -20.69 -21.25
CA SER A 847 -30.35 -21.62 -21.76
C SER A 847 -30.28 -21.47 -23.26
N VAL A 848 -29.14 -21.09 -23.79
CA VAL A 848 -28.95 -20.66 -25.18
C VAL A 848 -28.02 -21.63 -25.89
N ASP A 849 -28.44 -22.12 -27.05
CA ASP A 849 -27.57 -22.86 -27.96
C ASP A 849 -26.76 -21.84 -28.80
N ALA A 850 -25.60 -21.44 -28.31
CA ALA A 850 -24.72 -20.52 -29.00
C ALA A 850 -24.07 -21.22 -30.21
N ALA A 851 -24.29 -20.70 -31.40
CA ALA A 851 -23.63 -21.21 -32.63
C ALA A 851 -22.15 -20.77 -32.67
N ALA A 852 -21.36 -21.41 -33.51
CA ALA A 852 -20.05 -20.88 -33.86
C ALA A 852 -20.24 -19.50 -34.54
N GLY A 853 -19.59 -18.50 -34.03
CA GLY A 853 -19.81 -17.07 -34.34
C GLY A 853 -20.38 -16.32 -33.15
N THR A 854 -21.09 -15.23 -33.40
CA THR A 854 -21.70 -14.41 -32.31
C THR A 854 -23.18 -14.70 -32.20
N THR A 855 -23.65 -15.16 -31.06
CA THR A 855 -25.06 -15.36 -30.72
C THR A 855 -25.53 -14.23 -29.84
N MET A 856 -26.61 -13.53 -30.23
CA MET A 856 -27.22 -12.48 -29.42
C MET A 856 -28.39 -13.04 -28.61
N VAL A 857 -28.46 -12.68 -27.35
CA VAL A 857 -29.59 -12.99 -26.46
C VAL A 857 -30.27 -11.66 -26.09
N SER A 858 -31.44 -11.43 -26.68
CA SER A 858 -32.37 -10.34 -26.34
C SER A 858 -33.48 -10.89 -25.45
N ASP A 859 -34.38 -10.05 -24.97
CA ASP A 859 -35.56 -10.39 -24.16
C ASP A 859 -35.28 -10.76 -22.69
N LEU A 860 -34.10 -10.39 -22.15
CA LEU A 860 -33.85 -10.44 -20.73
C LEU A 860 -34.33 -9.13 -20.09
N ALA A 861 -34.99 -9.23 -18.93
CA ALA A 861 -35.38 -8.05 -18.17
C ALA A 861 -34.17 -7.26 -17.69
N PRO A 862 -34.24 -5.93 -17.47
CA PRO A 862 -33.16 -5.18 -16.85
C PRO A 862 -32.72 -5.83 -15.55
N GLY A 863 -31.40 -6.03 -15.38
CA GLY A 863 -30.87 -6.73 -14.21
C GLY A 863 -29.44 -7.19 -14.38
N ILE A 864 -28.95 -7.86 -13.34
CA ILE A 864 -27.61 -8.47 -13.31
C ILE A 864 -27.74 -9.96 -13.63
N TYR A 865 -26.90 -10.42 -14.54
CA TYR A 865 -26.86 -11.80 -15.00
C TYR A 865 -25.45 -12.37 -14.92
N PHE A 866 -25.38 -13.68 -14.71
CA PHE A 866 -24.12 -14.43 -14.68
C PHE A 866 -24.14 -15.50 -15.79
N ILE A 867 -23.07 -15.53 -16.54
CA ILE A 867 -22.84 -16.55 -17.58
C ILE A 867 -21.39 -17.04 -17.38
N GLU A 868 -21.25 -18.29 -16.94
CA GLU A 868 -19.95 -18.82 -16.58
C GLU A 868 -19.27 -17.90 -15.54
N ASN A 869 -18.11 -17.35 -15.86
CA ASN A 869 -17.38 -16.46 -14.98
C ASN A 869 -17.62 -14.96 -15.27
N HIS A 870 -18.62 -14.65 -16.12
CA HIS A 870 -18.90 -13.25 -16.52
C HIS A 870 -20.15 -12.73 -15.81
N LYS A 871 -20.00 -11.57 -15.17
CA LYS A 871 -21.11 -10.76 -14.64
C LYS A 871 -21.50 -9.71 -15.68
N LEU A 872 -22.75 -9.69 -16.06
CA LEU A 872 -23.29 -8.83 -17.12
C LEU A 872 -24.45 -7.99 -16.59
N ILE A 873 -24.56 -6.77 -17.09
CA ILE A 873 -25.65 -5.85 -16.72
C ILE A 873 -26.48 -5.59 -17.97
N ILE A 874 -27.78 -5.86 -17.87
CA ILE A 874 -28.79 -5.47 -18.86
C ILE A 874 -29.52 -4.24 -18.30
N LYS A 875 -29.56 -3.17 -19.08
CA LYS A 875 -30.18 -1.89 -18.68
C LYS A 875 -31.62 -1.79 -19.12
#